data_ff8d5689646c91cd3568b8eed764a6fc
#
_entry.id   ff8d5689646c91cd3568b8eed764a6fc
#
_cell.length_a   1.000
_cell.length_b   1.000
_cell.length_c   1.000
_cell.angle_alpha   90.00
_cell.angle_beta   90.00
_cell.angle_gamma   90.00
#
_symmetry.space_group_name_H-M   'P 1'
#
loop_
_entity.id
_entity.type
_entity.pdbx_description
1 polymer ?
#
loop_
_entity_poly.entity_id
_entity_poly.type
_entity_poly.pdbx_seq_one_letter_code
_entity_poly.pdbx_strand_id
1 'polypeptide(L)'
;PSYSVGVIRDLVDDIREDDFDVDKGGQVEIIGWLYQYYNTEPKETAVASPKSHKFRGREIASATQIFTPDWIVKYMVQNSLGKYWIQVLKARGDDRDESKIAMAYGWQYYMVDAPQSDEVNIKIENLNARLKETDVQEIRFLDPAMGSGHILVYAYELFMDIYKSEGFSQREAATSIIQKNLYGLEIDERAFQLAYFAITMCFRKYNRRALNQDVPANLKVFNLNLPSTGQLSLAKDYVSKGSFSELSSLFSTFQHATETGSLMQLNKAQEEALDQIVSNLSKGETPIYLHGLTQMLSNVLQVANILKSKWNVIVTNPPYMGSARMNKYLSSYIDKNYRAGKSDLFSAFMDRFYNQVTPEGYCAMVTMQSWMFLKSFEALRVEFLNSHTISNLMHMENGVMGIAFGTAVTIARGQKIDDFVGTYHQIKTQDASNKVPASLPIHGNRFNRTKQTNFEKIPGTPLAYWVPGSLLNVFSKEKISDFAFAGIGMRTGDNKRFLRRWSEVCITNSKLNEASVESTFSGIRWIPYNKGGNYRKWYGNNEYVVNWLNDGQEIKDNTKKTYPELGDDLGWKISNEKYYFRPGITWTGVTSGTFNARFYPDGFIFDSGANGLFPFDANNTWSILAFLNSSVGNYLLKLLNPTINTGSGNIRSLPFLASSFSSNIDDIVQNSVSLSQEDWDSCETSWNFCKVVLTNHIAEHQKSPPTKFLTLVEFCDKYVPIQFRRLIFYGKLSKTR
;
A
#
# COMPACT_ATOMS: atom_id res chain seq x y z
N PRO A 1 -10.58 -33.15 -28.78
CA PRO A 1 -9.35 -32.71 -29.45
C PRO A 1 -8.48 -33.92 -29.65
N SER A 2 -8.07 -34.16 -30.93
CA SER A 2 -7.21 -35.28 -31.24
C SER A 2 -5.80 -34.96 -30.74
N TYR A 3 -5.14 -35.93 -30.14
CA TYR A 3 -3.73 -35.82 -29.72
C TYR A 3 -2.76 -35.52 -30.87
N SER A 4 -3.21 -35.74 -32.10
CA SER A 4 -2.41 -35.56 -33.29
C SER A 4 -2.29 -34.10 -33.81
N VAL A 5 -3.15 -33.18 -33.37
CA VAL A 5 -3.12 -31.76 -33.77
C VAL A 5 -3.77 -30.93 -32.65
N GLY A 6 -3.05 -29.96 -32.09
CA GLY A 6 -3.61 -29.00 -31.16
C GLY A 6 -2.69 -28.65 -30.00
N VAL A 7 -3.07 -27.65 -29.23
CA VAL A 7 -2.30 -26.99 -28.13
C VAL A 7 -1.66 -27.98 -27.14
N ILE A 8 -2.30 -29.13 -26.84
CA ILE A 8 -1.73 -30.13 -25.91
C ILE A 8 -0.53 -30.82 -26.55
N ARG A 9 -0.56 -31.09 -27.83
CA ARG A 9 0.58 -31.69 -28.54
C ARG A 9 1.72 -30.69 -28.65
N ASP A 10 1.39 -29.47 -29.06
CA ASP A 10 2.37 -28.37 -29.16
C ASP A 10 3.06 -28.15 -27.79
N LEU A 11 2.29 -28.21 -26.69
CA LEU A 11 2.84 -28.11 -25.35
C LEU A 11 3.79 -29.26 -25.00
N VAL A 12 3.48 -30.48 -25.43
CA VAL A 12 4.31 -31.67 -25.16
C VAL A 12 5.53 -31.74 -26.07
N ASP A 13 5.39 -31.31 -27.32
CA ASP A 13 6.44 -31.41 -28.35
C ASP A 13 7.41 -30.19 -28.26
N ASP A 14 6.91 -29.00 -27.94
CA ASP A 14 7.68 -27.72 -27.97
C ASP A 14 8.31 -27.36 -26.61
N ILE A 15 7.73 -27.82 -25.50
CA ILE A 15 8.28 -27.55 -24.17
C ILE A 15 9.09 -28.75 -23.68
N ARG A 16 10.35 -28.53 -23.35
CA ARG A 16 11.24 -29.60 -22.94
C ARG A 16 10.81 -30.15 -21.58
N GLU A 17 10.76 -31.47 -21.43
CA GLU A 17 10.47 -32.15 -20.16
C GLU A 17 11.43 -31.70 -19.03
N ASP A 18 12.69 -31.43 -19.38
CA ASP A 18 13.72 -30.94 -18.44
C ASP A 18 13.36 -29.60 -17.79
N ASP A 19 12.55 -28.75 -18.47
CA ASP A 19 12.11 -27.46 -17.90
C ASP A 19 11.14 -27.64 -16.74
N PHE A 20 10.47 -28.77 -16.64
CA PHE A 20 9.59 -29.14 -15.53
C PHE A 20 10.26 -30.10 -14.53
N ASP A 21 11.39 -30.69 -14.87
CA ASP A 21 12.09 -31.65 -14.03
C ASP A 21 12.94 -30.92 -12.98
N VAL A 22 12.43 -30.87 -11.76
CA VAL A 22 13.09 -30.21 -10.63
C VAL A 22 14.46 -30.80 -10.32
N ASP A 23 14.66 -32.09 -10.57
CA ASP A 23 15.93 -32.79 -10.35
C ASP A 23 17.00 -32.38 -11.38
N LYS A 24 16.58 -31.80 -12.51
CA LYS A 24 17.44 -31.27 -13.58
C LYS A 24 17.49 -29.72 -13.61
N GLY A 25 16.95 -29.06 -12.57
CA GLY A 25 16.90 -27.60 -12.48
C GLY A 25 15.66 -26.95 -13.09
N GLY A 26 14.68 -27.74 -13.53
CA GLY A 26 13.37 -27.27 -13.94
C GLY A 26 12.53 -26.81 -12.76
N GLN A 27 11.46 -26.07 -13.02
CA GLN A 27 10.59 -25.50 -12.01
C GLN A 27 9.13 -25.86 -12.27
N VAL A 28 8.46 -26.51 -11.33
CA VAL A 28 7.00 -26.78 -11.37
C VAL A 28 6.22 -25.45 -11.48
N GLU A 29 6.82 -24.36 -11.07
CA GLU A 29 6.29 -22.99 -11.08
C GLU A 29 6.08 -22.43 -12.49
N ILE A 30 6.69 -22.99 -13.52
CA ILE A 30 6.48 -22.60 -14.92
C ILE A 30 4.99 -22.57 -15.27
N ILE A 31 4.21 -23.49 -14.73
CA ILE A 31 2.76 -23.53 -14.90
C ILE A 31 2.08 -22.30 -14.28
N GLY A 32 2.57 -21.84 -13.14
CA GLY A 32 2.12 -20.60 -12.52
C GLY A 32 2.42 -19.36 -13.38
N TRP A 33 3.58 -19.33 -14.03
CA TRP A 33 3.94 -18.27 -14.98
C TRP A 33 3.06 -18.29 -16.23
N LEU A 34 2.78 -19.47 -16.78
CA LEU A 34 1.85 -19.62 -17.91
C LEU A 34 0.46 -19.07 -17.58
N TYR A 35 -0.02 -19.32 -16.35
CA TYR A 35 -1.29 -18.75 -15.90
C TYR A 35 -1.23 -17.22 -15.74
N GLN A 36 -0.12 -16.67 -15.31
CA GLN A 36 0.09 -15.22 -15.24
C GLN A 36 0.05 -14.60 -16.64
N TYR A 37 0.75 -15.18 -17.61
CA TYR A 37 0.69 -14.72 -19.01
C TYR A 37 -0.71 -14.81 -19.60
N TYR A 38 -1.43 -15.89 -19.33
CA TYR A 38 -2.83 -16.05 -19.75
C TYR A 38 -3.73 -14.94 -19.20
N ASN A 39 -3.51 -14.47 -17.98
CA ASN A 39 -4.29 -13.41 -17.36
C ASN A 39 -3.78 -11.99 -17.70
N THR A 40 -2.73 -11.82 -18.49
CA THR A 40 -2.17 -10.49 -18.81
C THR A 40 -3.19 -9.64 -19.56
N GLU A 41 -3.82 -10.15 -20.62
CA GLU A 41 -4.83 -9.43 -21.40
C GLU A 41 -6.10 -9.07 -20.59
N PRO A 42 -6.73 -10.00 -19.84
CA PRO A 42 -7.82 -9.68 -18.92
C PRO A 42 -7.45 -8.64 -17.88
N LYS A 43 -6.24 -8.70 -17.32
CA LYS A 43 -5.73 -7.73 -16.34
C LYS A 43 -5.55 -6.34 -16.96
N GLU A 44 -4.92 -6.24 -18.11
CA GLU A 44 -4.73 -4.98 -18.83
C GLU A 44 -6.07 -4.33 -19.17
N THR A 45 -7.04 -5.11 -19.64
CA THR A 45 -8.40 -4.66 -19.91
C THR A 45 -9.09 -4.13 -18.65
N ALA A 46 -9.01 -4.84 -17.54
CA ALA A 46 -9.58 -4.43 -16.26
C ALA A 46 -8.91 -3.14 -15.72
N VAL A 47 -7.59 -3.07 -15.79
CA VAL A 47 -6.81 -1.89 -15.32
C VAL A 47 -7.07 -0.66 -16.18
N ALA A 48 -7.18 -0.83 -17.51
CA ALA A 48 -7.47 0.26 -18.47
C ALA A 48 -8.92 0.78 -18.35
N SER A 49 -9.82 0.04 -17.71
CA SER A 49 -11.22 0.44 -17.54
C SER A 49 -11.34 1.78 -16.76
N PRO A 50 -12.36 2.61 -17.04
CA PRO A 50 -12.57 3.87 -16.33
C PRO A 50 -12.60 3.67 -14.81
N LYS A 51 -12.14 4.65 -14.01
CA LYS A 51 -12.15 4.57 -12.54
C LYS A 51 -13.55 4.38 -11.95
N SER A 52 -14.60 4.72 -12.68
CA SER A 52 -16.00 4.47 -12.32
C SER A 52 -16.42 3.00 -12.45
N HIS A 53 -15.71 2.20 -13.27
CA HIS A 53 -15.97 0.76 -13.40
C HIS A 53 -15.64 0.03 -12.09
N LYS A 54 -16.55 -0.82 -11.63
CA LYS A 54 -16.47 -1.61 -10.40
C LYS A 54 -16.27 -3.07 -10.75
N PHE A 55 -15.23 -3.69 -10.21
CA PHE A 55 -14.90 -5.09 -10.48
C PHE A 55 -15.90 -6.05 -9.83
N ARG A 56 -16.17 -7.16 -10.50
CA ARG A 56 -17.07 -8.22 -10.05
C ARG A 56 -16.50 -9.61 -10.36
N GLY A 57 -16.72 -10.57 -9.48
CA GLY A 57 -16.41 -11.98 -9.69
C GLY A 57 -15.02 -12.20 -10.33
N ARG A 58 -14.99 -12.75 -11.55
CA ARG A 58 -13.72 -13.08 -12.24
C ARG A 58 -12.81 -11.88 -12.53
N GLU A 59 -13.35 -10.68 -12.67
CA GLU A 59 -12.54 -9.47 -12.85
C GLU A 59 -11.69 -9.17 -11.61
N ILE A 60 -12.19 -9.48 -10.40
CA ILE A 60 -11.43 -9.31 -9.16
C ILE A 60 -10.18 -10.19 -9.22
N ALA A 61 -10.32 -11.47 -9.52
CA ALA A 61 -9.20 -12.39 -9.60
C ALA A 61 -8.14 -11.94 -10.61
N SER A 62 -8.54 -11.65 -11.87
CA SER A 62 -7.59 -11.24 -12.91
C SER A 62 -6.94 -9.89 -12.66
N ALA A 63 -7.70 -8.89 -12.13
CA ALA A 63 -7.18 -7.55 -11.88
C ALA A 63 -6.20 -7.49 -10.70
N THR A 64 -6.34 -8.40 -9.71
CA THR A 64 -5.55 -8.38 -8.47
C THR A 64 -4.42 -9.39 -8.45
N GLN A 65 -4.33 -10.27 -9.44
CA GLN A 65 -3.29 -11.27 -9.50
C GLN A 65 -1.90 -10.66 -9.63
N ILE A 66 -1.00 -10.99 -8.70
CA ILE A 66 0.41 -10.58 -8.69
C ILE A 66 1.23 -11.80 -8.29
N PHE A 67 2.18 -12.17 -9.15
CA PHE A 67 3.11 -13.24 -8.85
C PHE A 67 4.16 -12.78 -7.83
N THR A 68 4.43 -13.61 -6.84
CA THR A 68 5.47 -13.36 -5.84
C THR A 68 6.78 -14.02 -6.29
N PRO A 69 7.86 -13.28 -6.51
CA PRO A 69 9.17 -13.86 -6.84
C PRO A 69 9.61 -14.92 -5.82
N ASP A 70 10.22 -16.01 -6.28
CA ASP A 70 10.62 -17.17 -5.49
C ASP A 70 11.43 -16.81 -4.24
N TRP A 71 12.41 -15.92 -4.37
CA TRP A 71 13.24 -15.51 -3.23
C TRP A 71 12.42 -14.78 -2.13
N ILE A 72 11.34 -14.08 -2.51
CA ILE A 72 10.42 -13.44 -1.55
C ILE A 72 9.58 -14.51 -0.86
N VAL A 73 9.10 -15.52 -1.60
CA VAL A 73 8.38 -16.67 -1.02
C VAL A 73 9.28 -17.39 -0.01
N LYS A 74 10.52 -17.68 -0.38
CA LYS A 74 11.51 -18.27 0.51
C LYS A 74 11.72 -17.44 1.77
N TYR A 75 11.89 -16.11 1.62
CA TYR A 75 11.99 -15.22 2.76
C TYR A 75 10.75 -15.29 3.66
N MET A 76 9.54 -15.25 3.09
CA MET A 76 8.29 -15.30 3.86
C MET A 76 8.16 -16.61 4.66
N VAL A 77 8.36 -17.74 4.00
CA VAL A 77 8.16 -19.07 4.62
C VAL A 77 9.26 -19.38 5.63
N GLN A 78 10.54 -19.08 5.33
CA GLN A 78 11.65 -19.32 6.25
C GLN A 78 11.52 -18.47 7.53
N ASN A 79 11.02 -17.24 7.42
CA ASN A 79 10.86 -16.34 8.57
C ASN A 79 9.48 -16.44 9.26
N SER A 80 8.63 -17.37 8.83
CA SER A 80 7.37 -17.69 9.50
C SER A 80 7.34 -19.17 9.93
N LEU A 81 7.19 -20.12 9.02
CA LEU A 81 7.19 -21.54 9.32
C LEU A 81 8.55 -21.99 9.89
N GLY A 82 9.65 -21.57 9.24
CA GLY A 82 11.00 -21.89 9.71
C GLY A 82 11.27 -21.30 11.10
N LYS A 83 10.84 -20.05 11.33
CA LYS A 83 10.99 -19.41 12.65
C LYS A 83 10.14 -20.10 13.72
N TYR A 84 8.91 -20.47 13.40
CA TYR A 84 8.04 -21.24 14.29
C TYR A 84 8.70 -22.57 14.68
N TRP A 85 9.25 -23.30 13.70
CA TRP A 85 9.95 -24.56 13.95
C TRP A 85 11.21 -24.39 14.82
N ILE A 86 12.03 -23.39 14.55
CA ILE A 86 13.21 -23.09 15.40
C ILE A 86 12.77 -22.86 16.86
N GLN A 87 11.65 -22.19 17.08
CA GLN A 87 11.13 -21.97 18.43
C GLN A 87 10.64 -23.28 19.08
N VAL A 88 10.06 -24.19 18.32
CA VAL A 88 9.75 -25.55 18.81
C VAL A 88 11.03 -26.25 19.27
N LEU A 89 12.09 -26.23 18.46
CA LEU A 89 13.38 -26.79 18.80
C LEU A 89 13.99 -26.15 20.05
N LYS A 90 13.94 -24.81 20.13
CA LYS A 90 14.40 -24.06 21.32
C LYS A 90 13.61 -24.44 22.58
N ALA A 91 12.29 -24.54 22.51
CA ALA A 91 11.45 -24.96 23.62
C ALA A 91 11.73 -26.41 24.07
N ARG A 92 12.17 -27.29 23.16
CA ARG A 92 12.61 -28.63 23.44
C ARG A 92 14.02 -28.74 24.03
N GLY A 93 14.76 -27.58 24.08
CA GLY A 93 16.09 -27.48 24.69
C GLY A 93 17.25 -27.50 23.71
N ASP A 94 17.03 -27.24 22.40
CA ASP A 94 18.13 -27.04 21.46
C ASP A 94 18.84 -25.71 21.76
N ASP A 95 20.11 -25.76 22.13
CA ASP A 95 20.95 -24.64 22.54
C ASP A 95 21.69 -23.96 21.39
N ARG A 96 21.65 -24.54 20.18
CA ARG A 96 22.31 -23.94 19.00
C ARG A 96 21.74 -22.58 18.65
N ASP A 97 22.56 -21.66 18.20
CA ASP A 97 22.09 -20.38 17.68
C ASP A 97 21.10 -20.57 16.53
N GLU A 98 20.08 -19.70 16.43
CA GLU A 98 19.08 -19.73 15.34
C GLU A 98 19.74 -19.76 13.95
N SER A 99 20.82 -19.00 13.76
CA SER A 99 21.57 -18.98 12.50
C SER A 99 22.17 -20.36 12.14
N LYS A 100 22.70 -21.07 13.14
CA LYS A 100 23.24 -22.42 12.93
C LYS A 100 22.17 -23.44 12.58
N ILE A 101 20.99 -23.32 13.23
CA ILE A 101 19.85 -24.19 12.92
C ILE A 101 19.37 -23.90 11.49
N ALA A 102 19.15 -22.61 11.14
CA ALA A 102 18.70 -22.20 9.81
C ALA A 102 19.69 -22.64 8.70
N MET A 103 21.00 -22.51 8.95
CA MET A 103 22.05 -22.98 8.02
C MET A 103 22.01 -24.49 7.83
N ALA A 104 21.76 -25.28 8.89
CA ALA A 104 21.64 -26.72 8.79
C ALA A 104 20.48 -27.19 7.91
N TYR A 105 19.40 -26.38 7.84
CA TYR A 105 18.27 -26.57 6.93
C TYR A 105 18.48 -25.94 5.55
N GLY A 106 19.57 -25.19 5.31
CA GLY A 106 19.80 -24.48 4.06
C GLY A 106 18.90 -23.26 3.86
N TRP A 107 18.35 -22.65 4.91
CA TRP A 107 17.45 -21.50 4.83
C TRP A 107 18.21 -20.20 4.63
N GLN A 108 18.54 -19.92 3.38
CA GLN A 108 19.40 -18.78 2.95
C GLN A 108 18.85 -17.41 3.33
N TYR A 109 17.52 -17.25 3.36
CA TYR A 109 16.83 -15.98 3.63
C TYR A 109 16.29 -15.85 5.06
N TYR A 110 16.68 -16.75 5.94
CA TYR A 110 16.31 -16.68 7.35
C TYR A 110 16.96 -15.45 8.02
N MET A 111 16.17 -14.70 8.77
CA MET A 111 16.62 -13.51 9.51
C MET A 111 16.59 -13.83 11.01
N VAL A 112 17.74 -13.78 11.64
CA VAL A 112 17.88 -13.93 13.10
C VAL A 112 17.20 -12.75 13.80
N ASP A 113 16.49 -13.02 14.88
CA ASP A 113 15.87 -11.97 15.68
C ASP A 113 16.93 -11.02 16.28
N ALA A 114 16.54 -9.80 16.52
CA ALA A 114 17.39 -8.84 17.23
C ALA A 114 17.67 -9.35 18.66
N PRO A 115 18.82 -9.03 19.27
CA PRO A 115 19.02 -9.25 20.69
C PRO A 115 17.92 -8.56 21.50
N GLN A 116 17.31 -9.27 22.42
CA GLN A 116 16.26 -8.79 23.30
C GLN A 116 16.79 -8.57 24.71
N SER A 117 16.08 -7.77 25.52
CA SER A 117 16.36 -7.69 26.95
C SER A 117 15.91 -8.97 27.67
N ASP A 118 16.48 -9.23 28.84
CA ASP A 118 16.13 -10.42 29.64
C ASP A 118 14.64 -10.49 29.95
N GLU A 119 14.00 -9.36 30.24
CA GLU A 119 12.56 -9.27 30.46
C GLU A 119 11.73 -9.69 29.24
N VAL A 120 12.17 -9.30 28.05
CA VAL A 120 11.52 -9.67 26.79
C VAL A 120 11.76 -11.14 26.47
N ASN A 121 12.98 -11.65 26.72
CA ASN A 121 13.31 -13.06 26.56
C ASN A 121 12.43 -13.95 27.44
N ILE A 122 12.23 -13.60 28.72
CA ILE A 122 11.31 -14.30 29.63
C ILE A 122 9.88 -14.33 29.09
N LYS A 123 9.38 -13.20 28.52
CA LYS A 123 8.05 -13.16 27.90
C LYS A 123 7.95 -14.09 26.70
N ILE A 124 9.00 -14.17 25.87
CA ILE A 124 9.07 -15.05 24.70
C ILE A 124 9.10 -16.53 25.16
N GLU A 125 9.91 -16.86 26.16
CA GLU A 125 10.01 -18.21 26.71
C GLU A 125 8.67 -18.67 27.27
N ASN A 126 8.00 -17.84 28.07
CA ASN A 126 6.67 -18.13 28.61
C ASN A 126 5.62 -18.32 27.52
N LEU A 127 5.63 -17.50 26.46
CA LEU A 127 4.74 -17.63 25.32
C LEU A 127 4.99 -18.94 24.57
N ASN A 128 6.24 -19.32 24.41
CA ASN A 128 6.66 -20.48 23.66
C ASN A 128 6.69 -21.78 24.49
N ALA A 129 6.48 -21.74 25.81
CA ALA A 129 6.60 -22.89 26.69
C ALA A 129 5.77 -24.11 26.23
N ARG A 130 4.57 -23.88 25.69
CA ARG A 130 3.70 -24.94 25.17
C ARG A 130 4.19 -25.55 23.86
N LEU A 131 5.11 -24.89 23.14
CA LEU A 131 5.68 -25.44 21.91
C LEU A 131 6.53 -26.66 22.13
N LYS A 132 6.96 -26.92 23.36
CA LYS A 132 7.73 -28.14 23.73
C LYS A 132 7.03 -29.43 23.34
N GLU A 133 5.70 -29.46 23.47
CA GLU A 133 4.88 -30.63 23.17
C GLU A 133 4.35 -30.65 21.72
N THR A 134 4.69 -29.67 20.89
CA THR A 134 4.17 -29.59 19.52
C THR A 134 4.71 -30.71 18.65
N ASP A 135 3.82 -31.53 18.09
CA ASP A 135 4.16 -32.50 17.03
C ASP A 135 4.16 -31.76 15.67
N VAL A 136 5.10 -32.10 14.79
CA VAL A 136 5.17 -31.56 13.43
C VAL A 136 3.85 -31.78 12.66
N GLN A 137 3.14 -32.87 12.94
CA GLN A 137 1.84 -33.20 12.34
C GLN A 137 0.70 -32.27 12.77
N GLU A 138 0.87 -31.51 13.85
CA GLU A 138 -0.13 -30.55 14.37
C GLU A 138 0.10 -29.13 13.86
N ILE A 139 1.24 -28.84 13.23
CA ILE A 139 1.54 -27.53 12.68
C ILE A 139 0.66 -27.29 11.45
N ARG A 140 -0.21 -26.28 11.55
CA ARG A 140 -1.16 -25.94 10.50
C ARG A 140 -0.73 -24.65 9.79
N PHE A 141 -0.53 -24.76 8.48
CA PHE A 141 -0.12 -23.69 7.57
C PHE A 141 -1.25 -23.32 6.62
N LEU A 142 -1.57 -22.04 6.49
CA LEU A 142 -2.61 -21.54 5.59
C LEU A 142 -2.07 -20.51 4.60
N ASP A 143 -2.44 -20.65 3.32
CA ASP A 143 -2.45 -19.56 2.36
C ASP A 143 -3.91 -19.22 1.97
N PRO A 144 -4.47 -18.12 2.48
CA PRO A 144 -5.86 -17.76 2.23
C PRO A 144 -6.13 -17.09 0.84
N ALA A 145 -5.10 -16.90 0.02
CA ALA A 145 -5.18 -16.41 -1.36
C ALA A 145 -4.09 -17.08 -2.19
N MET A 146 -4.17 -18.40 -2.28
CA MET A 146 -3.05 -19.25 -2.71
C MET A 146 -2.65 -19.09 -4.19
N GLY A 147 -3.49 -18.50 -5.03
CA GLY A 147 -3.22 -18.41 -6.46
C GLY A 147 -2.93 -19.76 -7.08
N SER A 148 -1.84 -19.87 -7.82
CA SER A 148 -1.33 -21.12 -8.41
C SER A 148 -0.56 -22.00 -7.43
N GLY A 149 -0.51 -21.67 -6.13
CA GLY A 149 0.06 -22.51 -5.07
C GLY A 149 1.56 -22.36 -4.81
N HIS A 150 2.20 -21.35 -5.36
CA HIS A 150 3.65 -21.15 -5.25
C HIS A 150 4.16 -21.12 -3.79
N ILE A 151 3.47 -20.42 -2.90
CA ILE A 151 3.81 -20.38 -1.46
C ILE A 151 3.66 -21.77 -0.83
N LEU A 152 2.58 -22.49 -1.18
CA LEU A 152 2.32 -23.84 -0.64
C LEU A 152 3.35 -24.86 -1.12
N VAL A 153 3.83 -24.75 -2.37
CA VAL A 153 4.90 -25.61 -2.93
C VAL A 153 6.17 -25.47 -2.11
N TYR A 154 6.61 -24.22 -1.85
CA TYR A 154 7.80 -24.04 -1.03
C TYR A 154 7.60 -24.43 0.45
N ALA A 155 6.41 -24.16 1.00
CA ALA A 155 6.10 -24.64 2.36
C ALA A 155 6.12 -26.17 2.45
N TYR A 156 5.67 -26.86 1.39
CA TYR A 156 5.74 -28.31 1.30
C TYR A 156 7.19 -28.83 1.42
N GLU A 157 8.11 -28.26 0.66
CA GLU A 157 9.53 -28.62 0.69
C GLU A 157 10.14 -28.35 2.08
N LEU A 158 9.83 -27.21 2.68
CA LEU A 158 10.32 -26.88 4.03
C LEU A 158 9.77 -27.85 5.08
N PHE A 159 8.50 -28.25 4.98
CA PHE A 159 7.95 -29.30 5.85
C PHE A 159 8.64 -30.64 5.63
N MET A 160 8.97 -31.02 4.39
CA MET A 160 9.72 -32.24 4.12
C MET A 160 11.06 -32.32 4.88
N ASP A 161 11.78 -31.17 4.92
CA ASP A 161 13.04 -31.08 5.68
C ASP A 161 12.79 -31.19 7.19
N ILE A 162 11.73 -30.58 7.71
CA ILE A 162 11.34 -30.68 9.11
C ILE A 162 10.99 -32.15 9.47
N TYR A 163 10.13 -32.81 8.71
CA TYR A 163 9.73 -34.20 8.93
C TYR A 163 10.92 -35.15 8.87
N LYS A 164 11.85 -34.91 7.94
CA LYS A 164 13.08 -35.68 7.84
C LYS A 164 13.93 -35.53 9.10
N SER A 165 14.02 -34.35 9.68
CA SER A 165 14.76 -34.15 10.94
C SER A 165 14.10 -34.81 12.16
N GLU A 166 12.77 -35.00 12.11
CA GLU A 166 11.99 -35.73 13.12
C GLU A 166 11.99 -37.27 12.89
N GLY A 167 12.72 -37.76 11.88
CA GLY A 167 12.90 -39.21 11.64
C GLY A 167 11.80 -39.86 10.81
N PHE A 168 10.87 -39.13 10.21
CA PHE A 168 9.85 -39.72 9.35
C PHE A 168 10.42 -40.18 8.01
N SER A 169 9.86 -41.24 7.45
CA SER A 169 10.17 -41.62 6.07
C SER A 169 9.60 -40.61 5.09
N GLN A 170 10.23 -40.43 3.91
CA GLN A 170 9.76 -39.46 2.89
C GLN A 170 8.29 -39.69 2.51
N ARG A 171 7.84 -40.96 2.44
CA ARG A 171 6.47 -41.26 2.06
C ARG A 171 5.47 -40.92 3.17
N GLU A 172 5.79 -41.16 4.42
CA GLU A 172 4.95 -40.80 5.57
C GLU A 172 4.88 -39.29 5.69
N ALA A 173 6.02 -38.58 5.62
CA ALA A 173 6.11 -37.15 5.61
C ALA A 173 5.23 -36.55 4.50
N ALA A 174 5.42 -37.00 3.27
CA ALA A 174 4.65 -36.50 2.11
C ALA A 174 3.14 -36.64 2.30
N THR A 175 2.69 -37.76 2.85
CA THR A 175 1.26 -37.99 3.10
C THR A 175 0.74 -37.14 4.24
N SER A 176 1.50 -37.01 5.33
CA SER A 176 1.10 -36.22 6.49
C SER A 176 1.01 -34.72 6.16
N ILE A 177 1.96 -34.17 5.39
CA ILE A 177 1.99 -32.77 4.98
C ILE A 177 0.69 -32.38 4.26
N ILE A 178 0.27 -33.18 3.27
CA ILE A 178 -0.94 -32.88 2.49
C ILE A 178 -2.21 -33.01 3.34
N GLN A 179 -2.26 -34.00 4.20
CA GLN A 179 -3.46 -34.31 5.00
C GLN A 179 -3.64 -33.39 6.20
N LYS A 180 -2.53 -32.92 6.80
CA LYS A 180 -2.56 -32.33 8.14
C LYS A 180 -2.01 -30.90 8.17
N ASN A 181 -0.97 -30.59 7.38
CA ASN A 181 -0.25 -29.35 7.54
C ASN A 181 -0.68 -28.23 6.59
N LEU A 182 -0.87 -28.53 5.29
CA LEU A 182 -1.09 -27.51 4.26
C LEU A 182 -2.57 -27.27 3.98
N TYR A 183 -2.96 -26.01 4.00
CA TYR A 183 -4.30 -25.52 3.68
C TYR A 183 -4.23 -24.32 2.72
N GLY A 184 -5.16 -24.25 1.76
CA GLY A 184 -5.22 -23.17 0.81
C GLY A 184 -6.65 -22.81 0.42
N LEU A 185 -6.90 -21.51 0.19
CA LEU A 185 -8.17 -20.98 -0.28
C LEU A 185 -7.96 -20.14 -1.53
N GLU A 186 -8.87 -20.25 -2.52
CA GLU A 186 -8.81 -19.50 -3.77
C GLU A 186 -10.21 -19.16 -4.28
N ILE A 187 -10.35 -17.99 -4.96
CA ILE A 187 -11.60 -17.57 -5.60
C ILE A 187 -11.67 -17.99 -7.09
N ASP A 188 -10.53 -18.08 -7.78
CA ASP A 188 -10.45 -18.50 -9.18
C ASP A 188 -10.24 -20.02 -9.29
N GLU A 189 -11.17 -20.68 -9.97
CA GLU A 189 -11.16 -22.13 -10.15
C GLU A 189 -9.93 -22.62 -10.92
N ARG A 190 -9.44 -21.84 -11.88
CA ARG A 190 -8.25 -22.21 -12.68
C ARG A 190 -6.98 -22.13 -11.85
N ALA A 191 -6.83 -21.06 -11.04
CA ALA A 191 -5.73 -20.93 -10.12
C ALA A 191 -5.75 -22.09 -9.10
N PHE A 192 -6.92 -22.43 -8.56
CA PHE A 192 -7.11 -23.59 -7.69
C PHE A 192 -6.67 -24.91 -8.34
N GLN A 193 -7.08 -25.16 -9.60
CA GLN A 193 -6.70 -26.37 -10.33
C GLN A 193 -5.17 -26.47 -10.52
N LEU A 194 -4.51 -25.35 -10.79
CA LEU A 194 -3.05 -25.28 -10.90
C LEU A 194 -2.35 -25.53 -9.55
N ALA A 195 -2.85 -24.92 -8.49
CA ALA A 195 -2.34 -25.15 -7.13
C ALA A 195 -2.49 -26.62 -6.72
N TYR A 196 -3.65 -27.21 -7.00
CA TYR A 196 -3.91 -28.61 -6.73
C TYR A 196 -2.96 -29.53 -7.52
N PHE A 197 -2.75 -29.22 -8.80
CA PHE A 197 -1.79 -29.95 -9.65
C PHE A 197 -0.36 -29.80 -9.11
N ALA A 198 0.10 -28.60 -8.79
CA ALA A 198 1.45 -28.35 -8.27
C ALA A 198 1.71 -29.11 -6.96
N ILE A 199 0.77 -29.08 -6.02
CA ILE A 199 0.88 -29.83 -4.76
C ILE A 199 0.83 -31.36 -5.01
N THR A 200 0.03 -31.81 -5.96
CA THR A 200 0.00 -33.22 -6.36
C THR A 200 1.34 -33.68 -6.94
N MET A 201 2.00 -32.83 -7.72
CA MET A 201 3.35 -33.11 -8.25
C MET A 201 4.41 -33.16 -7.13
N CYS A 202 4.34 -32.24 -6.16
CA CYS A 202 5.18 -32.32 -4.96
C CYS A 202 4.97 -33.64 -4.20
N PHE A 203 3.72 -34.03 -4.01
CA PHE A 203 3.38 -35.30 -3.39
C PHE A 203 3.91 -36.51 -4.18
N ARG A 204 3.76 -36.47 -5.53
CA ARG A 204 4.25 -37.50 -6.44
C ARG A 204 5.78 -37.66 -6.38
N LYS A 205 6.53 -36.60 -6.23
CA LYS A 205 8.00 -36.58 -6.11
C LYS A 205 8.47 -37.52 -4.98
N TYR A 206 7.78 -37.48 -3.86
CA TYR A 206 8.14 -38.28 -2.65
C TYR A 206 7.31 -39.57 -2.46
N ASN A 207 6.16 -39.70 -3.14
CA ASN A 207 5.30 -40.85 -3.12
C ASN A 207 4.90 -41.28 -4.54
N ARG A 208 5.65 -42.22 -5.14
CA ARG A 208 5.43 -42.71 -6.51
C ARG A 208 4.02 -43.26 -6.79
N ARG A 209 3.26 -43.65 -5.73
CA ARG A 209 1.88 -44.17 -5.84
C ARG A 209 0.81 -43.07 -5.70
N ALA A 210 1.20 -41.81 -5.58
CA ALA A 210 0.29 -40.68 -5.37
C ALA A 210 -0.85 -40.62 -6.40
N LEU A 211 -0.56 -40.86 -7.67
CA LEU A 211 -1.54 -40.78 -8.76
C LEU A 211 -2.52 -41.96 -8.82
N ASN A 212 -2.30 -43.00 -8.04
CA ASN A 212 -3.18 -44.18 -8.00
C ASN A 212 -4.25 -44.09 -6.90
N GLN A 213 -4.34 -42.96 -6.22
CA GLN A 213 -5.28 -42.74 -5.13
C GLN A 213 -5.72 -41.26 -5.15
N ASP A 214 -6.87 -40.94 -4.54
CA ASP A 214 -7.27 -39.56 -4.35
C ASP A 214 -6.25 -38.83 -3.49
N VAL A 215 -5.85 -37.63 -3.94
CA VAL A 215 -4.93 -36.77 -3.20
C VAL A 215 -5.74 -35.97 -2.16
N PRO A 216 -5.57 -36.22 -0.87
CA PRO A 216 -6.40 -35.62 0.19
C PRO A 216 -5.94 -34.24 0.57
N ALA A 217 -5.73 -33.36 -0.43
CA ALA A 217 -5.27 -31.99 -0.20
C ALA A 217 -6.37 -31.09 0.39
N ASN A 218 -6.02 -30.31 1.42
CA ASN A 218 -6.92 -29.35 2.07
C ASN A 218 -6.96 -28.00 1.31
N LEU A 219 -7.00 -28.08 -0.02
CA LEU A 219 -7.16 -26.91 -0.89
C LEU A 219 -8.62 -26.76 -1.26
N LYS A 220 -9.16 -25.55 -1.17
CA LYS A 220 -10.57 -25.28 -1.43
C LYS A 220 -10.75 -24.04 -2.30
N VAL A 221 -11.78 -24.07 -3.15
CA VAL A 221 -12.21 -22.96 -3.98
C VAL A 221 -13.55 -22.42 -3.49
N PHE A 222 -13.75 -21.11 -3.60
CA PHE A 222 -15.01 -20.45 -3.19
C PHE A 222 -16.15 -20.60 -4.21
N ASN A 223 -15.84 -21.03 -5.44
CA ASN A 223 -16.88 -21.31 -6.43
C ASN A 223 -17.55 -22.68 -6.14
N LEU A 224 -18.32 -22.72 -5.07
CA LEU A 224 -19.00 -23.93 -4.61
C LEU A 224 -20.36 -24.11 -5.28
N ASN A 225 -20.72 -25.36 -5.59
CA ASN A 225 -22.10 -25.70 -5.91
C ASN A 225 -22.95 -25.59 -4.64
N LEU A 226 -23.72 -24.53 -4.57
CA LEU A 226 -24.60 -24.28 -3.41
C LEU A 226 -25.97 -24.95 -3.64
N PRO A 227 -26.60 -25.50 -2.56
CA PRO A 227 -27.94 -26.03 -2.68
C PRO A 227 -28.95 -24.94 -3.00
N SER A 228 -29.87 -25.22 -3.92
CA SER A 228 -31.03 -24.36 -4.17
C SER A 228 -31.93 -24.34 -2.93
N THR A 229 -32.81 -23.32 -2.83
CA THR A 229 -33.76 -23.21 -1.73
C THR A 229 -34.68 -24.45 -1.65
N GLY A 230 -35.04 -25.04 -2.80
CA GLY A 230 -35.82 -26.28 -2.86
C GLY A 230 -35.04 -27.48 -2.29
N GLN A 231 -33.78 -27.65 -2.69
CA GLN A 231 -32.92 -28.72 -2.13
C GLN A 231 -32.67 -28.55 -0.64
N LEU A 232 -32.44 -27.33 -0.17
CA LEU A 232 -32.25 -27.05 1.25
C LEU A 232 -33.52 -27.35 2.05
N SER A 233 -34.69 -27.11 1.46
CA SER A 233 -35.98 -27.40 2.12
C SER A 233 -36.21 -28.89 2.36
N LEU A 234 -35.58 -29.78 1.59
CA LEU A 234 -35.63 -31.23 1.81
C LEU A 234 -34.92 -31.65 3.12
N ALA A 235 -34.05 -30.82 3.63
CA ALA A 235 -33.31 -31.08 4.86
C ALA A 235 -33.93 -30.43 6.11
N LYS A 236 -35.10 -29.81 6.00
CA LYS A 236 -35.78 -29.13 7.13
C LYS A 236 -35.98 -30.03 8.35
N ASP A 237 -36.28 -31.32 8.11
CA ASP A 237 -36.56 -32.28 9.18
C ASP A 237 -35.31 -32.74 9.93
N TYR A 238 -34.10 -32.39 9.40
CA TYR A 238 -32.81 -32.74 9.98
C TYR A 238 -32.24 -31.64 10.87
N VAL A 239 -32.90 -30.48 10.98
CA VAL A 239 -32.44 -29.33 11.78
C VAL A 239 -33.63 -28.64 12.46
N SER A 240 -33.36 -27.89 13.54
CA SER A 240 -34.39 -27.04 14.17
C SER A 240 -34.81 -25.88 13.24
N LYS A 241 -35.99 -25.29 13.48
CA LYS A 241 -36.48 -24.13 12.71
C LYS A 241 -35.50 -22.95 12.78
N GLY A 242 -34.87 -22.70 13.94
CA GLY A 242 -33.86 -21.66 14.12
C GLY A 242 -32.61 -21.94 13.30
N SER A 243 -32.09 -23.15 13.40
CA SER A 243 -30.92 -23.57 12.61
C SER A 243 -31.17 -23.52 11.10
N PHE A 244 -32.39 -23.79 10.64
CA PHE A 244 -32.75 -23.68 9.23
C PHE A 244 -32.69 -22.21 8.72
N SER A 245 -33.13 -21.26 9.56
CA SER A 245 -33.00 -19.82 9.24
C SER A 245 -31.54 -19.40 9.13
N GLU A 246 -30.70 -19.86 10.05
CA GLU A 246 -29.25 -19.56 10.02
C GLU A 246 -28.57 -20.17 8.80
N LEU A 247 -28.91 -21.41 8.41
CA LEU A 247 -28.43 -22.01 7.17
C LEU A 247 -28.82 -21.19 5.93
N SER A 248 -30.07 -20.71 5.87
CA SER A 248 -30.52 -19.86 4.75
C SER A 248 -29.73 -18.55 4.68
N SER A 249 -29.43 -17.93 5.83
CA SER A 249 -28.59 -16.77 5.94
C SER A 249 -27.15 -17.06 5.51
N LEU A 250 -26.58 -18.19 5.93
CA LEU A 250 -25.27 -18.67 5.53
C LEU A 250 -25.14 -18.79 4.00
N PHE A 251 -26.09 -19.47 3.36
CA PHE A 251 -26.06 -19.65 1.91
C PHE A 251 -26.23 -18.34 1.15
N SER A 252 -27.01 -17.37 1.67
CA SER A 252 -27.06 -16.03 1.11
C SER A 252 -25.67 -15.35 1.14
N THR A 253 -24.88 -15.56 2.20
CA THR A 253 -23.50 -15.05 2.28
C THR A 253 -22.60 -15.76 1.27
N PHE A 254 -22.70 -17.09 1.13
CA PHE A 254 -21.90 -17.88 0.19
C PHE A 254 -22.20 -17.59 -1.29
N GLN A 255 -23.38 -17.01 -1.63
CA GLN A 255 -23.65 -16.53 -3.00
C GLN A 255 -22.66 -15.46 -3.46
N HIS A 256 -22.07 -14.73 -2.53
CA HIS A 256 -21.05 -13.72 -2.79
C HIS A 256 -19.62 -14.18 -2.49
N ALA A 257 -19.42 -15.49 -2.29
CA ALA A 257 -18.12 -16.05 -1.90
C ALA A 257 -16.99 -15.76 -2.91
N THR A 258 -17.32 -15.67 -4.20
CA THR A 258 -16.35 -15.31 -5.25
C THR A 258 -15.93 -13.83 -5.24
N GLU A 259 -16.63 -12.97 -4.49
CA GLU A 259 -16.28 -11.56 -4.30
C GLU A 259 -15.57 -11.34 -2.95
N THR A 260 -16.11 -11.93 -1.86
CA THR A 260 -15.56 -11.79 -0.51
C THR A 260 -14.39 -12.74 -0.24
N GLY A 261 -14.39 -13.89 -0.89
CA GLY A 261 -13.34 -14.90 -0.72
C GLY A 261 -13.07 -15.22 0.74
N SER A 262 -11.80 -15.31 1.07
CA SER A 262 -11.31 -15.61 2.41
C SER A 262 -11.61 -14.52 3.45
N LEU A 263 -12.15 -13.35 3.05
CA LEU A 263 -12.65 -12.32 3.99
C LEU A 263 -14.04 -12.64 4.55
N MET A 264 -14.70 -13.70 4.07
CA MET A 264 -16.00 -14.11 4.57
C MET A 264 -15.95 -14.47 6.07
N GLN A 265 -16.83 -13.88 6.86
CA GLN A 265 -17.02 -14.20 8.28
C GLN A 265 -18.33 -14.95 8.47
N LEU A 266 -18.28 -15.96 9.30
CA LEU A 266 -19.44 -16.74 9.75
C LEU A 266 -19.71 -16.40 11.21
N ASN A 267 -20.99 -16.31 11.57
CA ASN A 267 -21.36 -16.21 12.97
C ASN A 267 -21.48 -17.62 13.59
N LYS A 268 -21.40 -17.68 14.93
CA LYS A 268 -21.41 -18.94 15.66
C LYS A 268 -22.71 -19.75 15.42
N ALA A 269 -23.86 -19.09 15.29
CA ALA A 269 -25.13 -19.77 15.03
C ALA A 269 -25.16 -20.42 13.63
N GLN A 270 -24.57 -19.76 12.62
CA GLN A 270 -24.41 -20.34 11.28
C GLN A 270 -23.50 -21.56 11.27
N GLU A 271 -22.38 -21.49 12.00
CA GLU A 271 -21.45 -22.62 12.17
C GLU A 271 -22.13 -23.81 12.85
N GLU A 272 -22.78 -23.60 13.99
CA GLU A 272 -23.49 -24.63 14.72
C GLU A 272 -24.62 -25.27 13.88
N ALA A 273 -25.35 -24.47 13.12
CA ALA A 273 -26.40 -24.96 12.23
C ALA A 273 -25.83 -25.83 11.10
N LEU A 274 -24.68 -25.44 10.52
CA LEU A 274 -24.01 -26.21 9.48
C LEU A 274 -23.43 -27.53 10.01
N ASP A 275 -22.78 -27.49 11.17
CA ASP A 275 -22.25 -28.69 11.84
C ASP A 275 -23.40 -29.67 12.21
N GLN A 276 -24.53 -29.16 12.70
CA GLN A 276 -25.70 -29.95 13.05
C GLN A 276 -26.28 -30.69 11.84
N ILE A 277 -26.51 -29.98 10.72
CA ILE A 277 -27.13 -30.60 9.54
C ILE A 277 -26.22 -31.64 8.92
N VAL A 278 -24.90 -31.35 8.78
CA VAL A 278 -23.93 -32.32 8.21
C VAL A 278 -23.82 -33.52 9.10
N SER A 279 -23.74 -33.36 10.43
CA SER A 279 -23.68 -34.46 11.38
C SER A 279 -24.94 -35.32 11.31
N ASN A 280 -26.13 -34.74 11.26
CA ASN A 280 -27.37 -35.47 11.22
C ASN A 280 -27.58 -36.24 9.90
N LEU A 281 -27.17 -35.64 8.77
CA LEU A 281 -27.21 -36.33 7.48
C LEU A 281 -26.16 -37.43 7.34
N SER A 282 -25.07 -37.37 8.14
CA SER A 282 -23.99 -38.39 8.09
C SER A 282 -24.21 -39.55 9.04
N LYS A 283 -25.10 -39.46 10.05
CA LYS A 283 -25.29 -40.46 11.11
C LYS A 283 -26.31 -41.54 10.80
N GLY A 284 -27.09 -41.46 9.73
CA GLY A 284 -28.14 -42.43 9.37
C GLY A 284 -27.98 -42.96 7.96
N GLU A 285 -28.88 -43.89 7.56
CA GLU A 285 -29.03 -44.23 6.15
C GLU A 285 -29.64 -43.00 5.43
N THR A 286 -28.75 -42.16 4.90
CA THR A 286 -29.20 -40.96 4.18
C THR A 286 -29.92 -41.39 2.92
N PRO A 287 -31.18 -40.96 2.70
CA PRO A 287 -31.91 -41.30 1.50
C PRO A 287 -31.11 -40.89 0.24
N ILE A 288 -31.14 -41.68 -0.82
CA ILE A 288 -30.38 -41.47 -2.05
C ILE A 288 -30.57 -40.05 -2.60
N TYR A 289 -31.77 -39.50 -2.51
CA TYR A 289 -32.08 -38.15 -2.99
C TYR A 289 -31.39 -37.01 -2.20
N LEU A 290 -30.88 -37.29 -0.99
CA LEU A 290 -30.11 -36.34 -0.17
C LEU A 290 -28.62 -36.46 -0.32
N HIS A 291 -28.05 -37.50 -0.99
CA HIS A 291 -26.62 -37.69 -1.13
C HIS A 291 -25.95 -36.50 -1.80
N GLY A 292 -26.53 -35.96 -2.87
CA GLY A 292 -26.01 -34.75 -3.54
C GLY A 292 -26.02 -33.51 -2.63
N LEU A 293 -27.05 -33.36 -1.82
CA LEU A 293 -27.15 -32.26 -0.83
C LEU A 293 -26.10 -32.43 0.26
N THR A 294 -25.92 -33.63 0.80
CA THR A 294 -24.91 -33.94 1.83
C THR A 294 -23.50 -33.59 1.33
N GLN A 295 -23.16 -33.92 0.09
CA GLN A 295 -21.86 -33.57 -0.50
C GLN A 295 -21.68 -32.05 -0.65
N MET A 296 -22.71 -31.30 -1.11
CA MET A 296 -22.65 -29.84 -1.20
C MET A 296 -22.44 -29.22 0.19
N LEU A 297 -23.18 -29.64 1.19
CA LEU A 297 -23.07 -29.18 2.58
C LEU A 297 -21.70 -29.49 3.18
N SER A 298 -21.16 -30.69 2.91
CA SER A 298 -19.83 -31.08 3.37
C SER A 298 -18.73 -30.20 2.77
N ASN A 299 -18.83 -29.81 1.49
CA ASN A 299 -17.88 -28.88 0.86
C ASN A 299 -17.93 -27.49 1.52
N VAL A 300 -19.15 -26.99 1.78
CA VAL A 300 -19.34 -25.72 2.49
C VAL A 300 -18.76 -25.78 3.91
N LEU A 301 -18.99 -26.90 4.63
CA LEU A 301 -18.43 -27.12 5.97
C LEU A 301 -16.90 -27.12 5.98
N GLN A 302 -16.28 -27.74 4.98
CA GLN A 302 -14.81 -27.75 4.87
C GLN A 302 -14.25 -26.34 4.71
N VAL A 303 -14.83 -25.51 3.86
CA VAL A 303 -14.46 -24.07 3.72
C VAL A 303 -14.72 -23.32 5.03
N ALA A 304 -15.89 -23.49 5.63
CA ALA A 304 -16.24 -22.87 6.91
C ALA A 304 -15.25 -23.22 8.02
N ASN A 305 -14.81 -24.48 8.10
CA ASN A 305 -13.83 -24.95 9.09
C ASN A 305 -12.46 -24.31 8.89
N ILE A 306 -12.03 -24.08 7.65
CA ILE A 306 -10.79 -23.34 7.36
C ILE A 306 -10.94 -21.88 7.80
N LEU A 307 -12.04 -21.23 7.46
CA LEU A 307 -12.29 -19.83 7.77
C LEU A 307 -12.37 -19.50 9.26
N LYS A 308 -12.87 -20.42 10.10
CA LYS A 308 -13.03 -20.21 11.55
C LYS A 308 -11.79 -20.61 12.37
N SER A 309 -10.88 -21.37 11.77
CA SER A 309 -9.74 -21.95 12.49
C SER A 309 -8.69 -20.91 12.86
N LYS A 310 -7.97 -21.20 13.95
CA LYS A 310 -6.69 -20.55 14.28
C LYS A 310 -5.55 -21.34 13.66
N TRP A 311 -4.46 -20.65 13.30
CA TRP A 311 -3.36 -21.18 12.52
C TRP A 311 -2.03 -20.94 13.22
N ASN A 312 -1.11 -21.89 13.13
CA ASN A 312 0.25 -21.68 13.61
C ASN A 312 1.01 -20.75 12.67
N VAL A 313 0.79 -20.92 11.35
CA VAL A 313 1.44 -20.11 10.34
C VAL A 313 0.46 -19.73 9.24
N ILE A 314 0.45 -18.44 8.88
CA ILE A 314 -0.26 -17.94 7.71
C ILE A 314 0.75 -17.23 6.82
N VAL A 315 0.81 -17.58 5.53
CA VAL A 315 1.66 -16.89 4.56
C VAL A 315 0.85 -16.61 3.30
N THR A 316 0.80 -15.36 2.87
CA THR A 316 0.00 -15.00 1.70
C THR A 316 0.46 -13.74 0.99
N ASN A 317 0.15 -13.65 -0.30
CA ASN A 317 0.13 -12.42 -1.07
C ASN A 317 -1.34 -12.05 -1.36
N PRO A 318 -1.98 -11.20 -0.54
CA PRO A 318 -3.39 -10.87 -0.69
C PRO A 318 -3.66 -10.05 -1.96
N PRO A 319 -4.92 -9.99 -2.44
CA PRO A 319 -5.29 -9.16 -3.58
C PRO A 319 -5.16 -7.66 -3.26
N TYR A 320 -4.65 -6.85 -4.23
CA TYR A 320 -4.54 -5.39 -4.12
C TYR A 320 -5.65 -4.73 -4.92
N MET A 321 -6.66 -4.20 -4.23
CA MET A 321 -7.78 -3.50 -4.85
C MET A 321 -8.30 -2.42 -3.92
N GLY A 322 -8.03 -1.16 -4.26
CA GLY A 322 -8.55 -0.02 -3.50
C GLY A 322 -10.07 0.06 -3.51
N SER A 323 -10.66 0.58 -2.43
CA SER A 323 -12.11 0.70 -2.21
C SER A 323 -12.85 1.38 -3.37
N ALA A 324 -12.18 2.27 -4.12
CA ALA A 324 -12.73 2.93 -5.31
C ALA A 324 -13.08 1.96 -6.46
N ARG A 325 -12.55 0.74 -6.50
CA ARG A 325 -12.83 -0.30 -7.50
C ARG A 325 -13.81 -1.37 -7.00
N MET A 326 -14.08 -1.44 -5.70
CA MET A 326 -15.02 -2.40 -5.13
C MET A 326 -16.44 -2.10 -5.59
N ASN A 327 -17.23 -3.14 -5.86
CA ASN A 327 -18.66 -3.00 -6.09
C ASN A 327 -19.40 -2.66 -4.78
N LYS A 328 -20.70 -2.35 -4.86
CA LYS A 328 -21.48 -1.90 -3.71
C LYS A 328 -21.56 -2.95 -2.60
N TYR A 329 -21.71 -4.24 -2.96
CA TYR A 329 -21.79 -5.33 -1.98
C TYR A 329 -20.49 -5.47 -1.21
N LEU A 330 -19.39 -5.67 -1.94
CA LEU A 330 -18.04 -5.86 -1.36
C LEU A 330 -17.63 -4.66 -0.52
N SER A 331 -17.83 -3.43 -1.02
CA SER A 331 -17.51 -2.22 -0.27
C SER A 331 -18.27 -2.11 1.04
N SER A 332 -19.59 -2.42 1.03
CA SER A 332 -20.42 -2.41 2.24
C SER A 332 -20.02 -3.53 3.20
N TYR A 333 -19.69 -4.71 2.66
CA TYR A 333 -19.24 -5.85 3.46
C TYR A 333 -17.94 -5.55 4.19
N ILE A 334 -16.95 -4.99 3.49
CA ILE A 334 -15.64 -4.61 4.05
C ILE A 334 -15.79 -3.48 5.09
N ASP A 335 -16.58 -2.43 4.80
CA ASP A 335 -16.79 -1.32 5.76
C ASP A 335 -17.46 -1.79 7.05
N LYS A 336 -18.34 -2.80 6.96
CA LYS A 336 -19.03 -3.39 8.12
C LYS A 336 -18.11 -4.27 8.96
N ASN A 337 -17.31 -5.14 8.33
CA ASN A 337 -16.59 -6.23 9.01
C ASN A 337 -15.11 -5.93 9.24
N TYR A 338 -14.49 -5.01 8.48
CA TYR A 338 -13.06 -4.68 8.48
C TYR A 338 -12.85 -3.17 8.42
N ARG A 339 -13.39 -2.46 9.39
CA ARG A 339 -13.44 -1.00 9.38
C ARG A 339 -12.07 -0.34 9.32
N ALA A 340 -11.10 -0.89 10.03
CA ALA A 340 -9.72 -0.41 10.01
C ALA A 340 -9.03 -0.69 8.67
N GLY A 341 -9.33 -1.84 8.05
CA GLY A 341 -8.78 -2.30 6.78
C GLY A 341 -9.54 -1.87 5.53
N LYS A 342 -10.58 -1.03 5.60
CA LYS A 342 -11.54 -0.76 4.52
C LYS A 342 -10.99 -0.04 3.28
N SER A 343 -9.79 0.49 3.34
CA SER A 343 -9.22 1.30 2.25
C SER A 343 -8.77 0.47 1.05
N ASP A 344 -8.41 -0.80 1.26
CA ASP A 344 -7.96 -1.72 0.22
C ASP A 344 -8.22 -3.18 0.65
N LEU A 345 -8.28 -4.14 -0.31
CA LEU A 345 -8.48 -5.55 0.04
C LEU A 345 -7.31 -6.09 0.86
N PHE A 346 -6.06 -5.78 0.51
CA PHE A 346 -4.92 -6.26 1.28
C PHE A 346 -4.99 -5.80 2.75
N SER A 347 -5.48 -4.61 3.01
CA SER A 347 -5.62 -4.10 4.37
C SER A 347 -6.73 -4.81 5.16
N ALA A 348 -7.81 -5.23 4.49
CA ALA A 348 -8.83 -6.10 5.08
C ALA A 348 -8.28 -7.51 5.38
N PHE A 349 -7.39 -8.04 4.51
CA PHE A 349 -6.66 -9.29 4.78
C PHE A 349 -5.74 -9.16 5.99
N MET A 350 -5.03 -8.04 6.13
CA MET A 350 -4.22 -7.77 7.34
C MET A 350 -5.09 -7.78 8.59
N ASP A 351 -6.18 -7.01 8.60
CA ASP A 351 -7.13 -6.90 9.70
C ASP A 351 -7.67 -8.28 10.11
N ARG A 352 -7.96 -9.17 9.15
CA ARG A 352 -8.43 -10.53 9.41
C ARG A 352 -7.34 -11.49 9.89
N PHE A 353 -6.32 -11.70 9.06
CA PHE A 353 -5.47 -12.89 9.16
C PHE A 353 -4.37 -12.77 10.21
N TYR A 354 -3.89 -11.59 10.56
CA TYR A 354 -3.04 -11.43 11.74
C TYR A 354 -3.79 -11.82 13.03
N ASN A 355 -5.10 -11.57 13.07
CA ASN A 355 -5.94 -11.97 14.20
C ASN A 355 -6.32 -13.47 14.21
N GLN A 356 -6.06 -14.21 13.12
CA GLN A 356 -6.33 -15.67 13.06
C GLN A 356 -5.12 -16.55 13.40
N VAL A 357 -3.97 -15.95 13.63
CA VAL A 357 -2.78 -16.68 14.07
C VAL A 357 -2.85 -16.97 15.58
N THR A 358 -2.32 -18.12 16.00
CA THR A 358 -2.14 -18.43 17.43
C THR A 358 -1.15 -17.46 18.07
N PRO A 359 -1.20 -17.20 19.38
CA PRO A 359 -0.33 -16.23 20.04
C PRO A 359 1.17 -16.39 19.74
N GLU A 360 1.68 -17.64 19.74
CA GLU A 360 3.06 -18.02 19.41
C GLU A 360 3.34 -18.14 17.92
N GLY A 361 2.28 -18.19 17.11
CA GLY A 361 2.36 -18.37 15.67
C GLY A 361 2.81 -17.13 14.90
N TYR A 362 2.97 -17.26 13.58
CA TYR A 362 3.42 -16.20 12.69
C TYR A 362 2.50 -16.00 11.49
N CYS A 363 2.27 -14.75 11.16
CA CYS A 363 1.68 -14.37 9.86
C CYS A 363 2.70 -13.59 9.04
N ALA A 364 2.91 -14.01 7.80
CA ALA A 364 3.76 -13.33 6.82
C ALA A 364 2.91 -12.87 5.64
N MET A 365 2.86 -11.56 5.40
CA MET A 365 2.11 -10.98 4.30
C MET A 365 2.96 -10.05 3.46
N VAL A 366 2.88 -10.18 2.11
CA VAL A 366 3.38 -9.14 1.21
C VAL A 366 2.24 -8.19 0.87
N THR A 367 2.45 -6.90 1.07
CA THR A 367 1.41 -5.86 0.92
C THR A 367 1.97 -4.64 0.22
N MET A 368 1.11 -3.72 -0.22
CA MET A 368 1.58 -2.40 -0.66
C MET A 368 2.23 -1.66 0.51
N GLN A 369 3.40 -1.04 0.28
CA GLN A 369 4.09 -0.22 1.31
C GLN A 369 3.24 0.95 1.83
N SER A 370 2.19 1.35 1.13
CA SER A 370 1.34 2.49 1.46
C SER A 370 0.72 2.41 2.86
N TRP A 371 0.42 1.20 3.36
CA TRP A 371 -0.12 1.03 4.71
C TRP A 371 0.85 1.50 5.81
N MET A 372 2.16 1.47 5.55
CA MET A 372 3.17 1.90 6.49
C MET A 372 3.10 3.41 6.80
N PHE A 373 2.52 4.23 5.89
CA PHE A 373 2.66 5.69 5.95
C PHE A 373 1.37 6.47 5.74
N LEU A 374 0.46 6.02 4.85
CA LEU A 374 -0.71 6.82 4.48
C LEU A 374 -1.72 6.93 5.63
N LYS A 375 -2.36 8.10 5.72
CA LYS A 375 -3.38 8.39 6.72
C LYS A 375 -4.61 7.48 6.63
N SER A 376 -4.95 7.03 5.42
CA SER A 376 -6.09 6.11 5.21
C SER A 376 -5.92 4.75 5.90
N PHE A 377 -4.69 4.39 6.29
CA PHE A 377 -4.37 3.15 7.00
C PHE A 377 -3.93 3.39 8.45
N GLU A 378 -4.11 4.59 8.99
CA GLU A 378 -3.67 4.93 10.37
C GLU A 378 -4.37 4.05 11.41
N ALA A 379 -5.69 3.88 11.31
CA ALA A 379 -6.44 3.02 12.21
C ALA A 379 -5.92 1.57 12.19
N LEU A 380 -5.71 1.02 11.00
CA LEU A 380 -5.13 -0.33 10.84
C LEU A 380 -3.75 -0.44 11.49
N ARG A 381 -2.86 0.56 11.27
CA ARG A 381 -1.52 0.55 11.90
C ARG A 381 -1.59 0.54 13.42
N VAL A 382 -2.43 1.40 13.99
CA VAL A 382 -2.60 1.51 15.44
C VAL A 382 -3.12 0.18 16.01
N GLU A 383 -4.17 -0.39 15.44
CA GLU A 383 -4.73 -1.67 15.87
C GLU A 383 -3.71 -2.81 15.74
N PHE A 384 -3.02 -2.87 14.60
CA PHE A 384 -2.01 -3.89 14.34
C PHE A 384 -0.83 -3.81 15.33
N LEU A 385 -0.26 -2.61 15.54
CA LEU A 385 0.88 -2.43 16.46
C LEU A 385 0.50 -2.63 17.94
N ASN A 386 -0.77 -2.48 18.28
CA ASN A 386 -1.28 -2.73 19.64
C ASN A 386 -1.57 -4.22 19.90
N SER A 387 -1.76 -5.03 18.85
CA SER A 387 -2.17 -6.42 18.99
C SER A 387 -1.10 -7.43 18.62
N HIS A 388 -0.14 -7.07 17.77
CA HIS A 388 0.83 -7.98 17.18
C HIS A 388 2.27 -7.48 17.35
N THR A 389 3.23 -8.39 17.23
CA THR A 389 4.66 -8.08 17.30
C THR A 389 5.31 -8.29 15.94
N ILE A 390 5.83 -7.22 15.33
CA ILE A 390 6.64 -7.33 14.11
C ILE A 390 8.00 -7.97 14.47
N SER A 391 8.22 -9.20 14.00
CA SER A 391 9.53 -9.83 14.06
C SER A 391 10.44 -9.29 12.98
N ASN A 392 10.01 -9.36 11.72
CA ASN A 392 10.77 -8.90 10.57
C ASN A 392 9.90 -8.07 9.62
N LEU A 393 10.47 -7.02 9.03
CA LEU A 393 9.85 -6.27 7.95
C LEU A 393 10.87 -6.02 6.84
N MET A 394 10.58 -6.50 5.63
CA MET A 394 11.33 -6.25 4.43
C MET A 394 10.61 -5.20 3.58
N HIS A 395 11.17 -4.01 3.52
CA HIS A 395 10.62 -2.87 2.76
C HIS A 395 11.23 -2.83 1.36
N MET A 396 10.42 -2.98 0.34
CA MET A 396 10.82 -3.08 -1.06
C MET A 396 10.40 -1.83 -1.84
N GLU A 397 11.34 -1.24 -2.58
CA GLU A 397 11.09 -0.11 -3.47
C GLU A 397 10.19 -0.48 -4.66
N ASN A 398 9.75 0.54 -5.41
CA ASN A 398 8.97 0.33 -6.64
C ASN A 398 9.75 -0.57 -7.61
N GLY A 399 9.06 -1.48 -8.28
CA GLY A 399 9.67 -2.34 -9.30
C GLY A 399 10.33 -3.63 -8.77
N VAL A 400 10.60 -3.77 -7.46
CA VAL A 400 11.23 -4.99 -6.91
C VAL A 400 10.40 -6.25 -7.19
N MET A 401 9.07 -6.15 -7.15
CA MET A 401 8.16 -7.23 -7.52
C MET A 401 7.69 -7.17 -8.98
N GLY A 402 8.34 -6.41 -9.86
CA GLY A 402 7.90 -6.20 -11.23
C GLY A 402 6.66 -5.30 -11.38
N ILE A 403 6.23 -4.60 -10.32
CA ILE A 403 5.06 -3.71 -10.29
C ILE A 403 5.47 -2.27 -10.02
N ALA A 404 4.66 -1.32 -10.49
CA ALA A 404 4.98 0.11 -10.48
C ALA A 404 5.01 0.78 -9.09
N PHE A 405 4.65 0.08 -8.04
CA PHE A 405 4.64 0.60 -6.66
C PHE A 405 5.47 -0.28 -5.72
N GLY A 406 5.88 0.30 -4.61
CA GLY A 406 6.64 -0.41 -3.59
C GLY A 406 5.75 -1.27 -2.69
N THR A 407 6.35 -2.32 -2.16
CA THR A 407 5.71 -3.32 -1.32
C THR A 407 6.47 -3.52 -0.01
N ALA A 408 5.88 -4.24 0.92
CA ALA A 408 6.54 -4.65 2.15
C ALA A 408 6.11 -6.07 2.52
N VAL A 409 7.07 -6.92 2.87
CA VAL A 409 6.77 -8.18 3.56
C VAL A 409 6.81 -7.92 5.05
N THR A 410 5.69 -8.14 5.71
CA THR A 410 5.59 -8.00 7.17
C THR A 410 5.38 -9.37 7.79
N ILE A 411 6.27 -9.73 8.71
CA ILE A 411 6.20 -10.98 9.45
C ILE A 411 5.98 -10.63 10.91
N ALA A 412 4.84 -11.02 11.44
CA ALA A 412 4.47 -10.69 12.82
C ALA A 412 3.93 -11.91 13.57
N ARG A 413 4.14 -11.90 14.88
CA ARG A 413 3.53 -12.85 15.82
C ARG A 413 2.06 -12.54 16.04
N GLY A 414 1.28 -13.55 16.39
CA GLY A 414 -0.12 -13.42 16.74
C GLY A 414 -0.38 -12.60 18.01
N GLN A 415 0.61 -12.47 18.89
CA GLN A 415 0.50 -11.72 20.15
C GLN A 415 1.50 -10.58 20.23
N LYS A 416 1.09 -9.45 20.85
CA LYS A 416 2.00 -8.35 21.21
C LYS A 416 2.94 -8.77 22.34
N ILE A 417 4.21 -8.46 22.16
CA ILE A 417 5.26 -8.55 23.19
C ILE A 417 5.81 -7.13 23.36
N ASP A 418 5.50 -6.51 24.49
CA ASP A 418 5.97 -5.15 24.77
C ASP A 418 7.49 -5.09 24.82
N ASP A 419 8.04 -4.01 24.29
CA ASP A 419 9.47 -3.74 24.20
C ASP A 419 10.27 -4.66 23.27
N PHE A 420 9.61 -5.53 22.51
CA PHE A 420 10.28 -6.35 21.52
C PHE A 420 10.97 -5.48 20.46
N VAL A 421 12.21 -5.84 20.16
CA VAL A 421 13.03 -5.17 19.12
C VAL A 421 12.89 -5.96 17.83
N GLY A 422 12.10 -5.44 16.90
CA GLY A 422 11.93 -6.02 15.56
C GLY A 422 13.08 -5.66 14.61
N THR A 423 13.24 -6.44 13.54
CA THR A 423 14.24 -6.25 12.49
C THR A 423 13.61 -5.71 11.22
N TYR A 424 14.16 -4.61 10.69
CA TYR A 424 13.64 -3.89 9.53
C TYR A 424 14.76 -3.67 8.51
N HIS A 425 14.51 -3.99 7.24
CA HIS A 425 15.50 -3.80 6.19
C HIS A 425 14.87 -3.38 4.85
N GLN A 426 15.67 -2.77 3.99
CA GLN A 426 15.23 -2.24 2.68
C GLN A 426 15.85 -3.05 1.54
N ILE A 427 15.06 -3.26 0.49
CA ILE A 427 15.50 -3.73 -0.83
C ILE A 427 15.23 -2.62 -1.83
N LYS A 428 16.26 -2.18 -2.53
CA LYS A 428 16.15 -1.18 -3.60
C LYS A 428 15.88 -1.85 -4.93
N THR A 429 15.33 -1.11 -5.87
CA THR A 429 15.04 -1.58 -7.24
C THR A 429 16.29 -2.19 -7.91
N GLN A 430 17.44 -1.57 -7.76
CA GLN A 430 18.70 -2.06 -8.33
C GLN A 430 19.19 -3.39 -7.76
N ASP A 431 18.74 -3.76 -6.56
CA ASP A 431 19.16 -4.99 -5.88
C ASP A 431 18.49 -6.24 -6.47
N ALA A 432 17.34 -6.05 -7.13
CA ALA A 432 16.52 -7.14 -7.67
C ALA A 432 16.24 -7.02 -9.17
N SER A 433 16.73 -5.98 -9.87
CA SER A 433 16.38 -5.71 -11.27
C SER A 433 16.94 -6.73 -12.27
N ASN A 434 18.10 -7.33 -12.01
CA ASN A 434 18.77 -8.28 -12.92
C ASN A 434 19.30 -9.53 -12.21
N LYS A 435 19.09 -9.68 -10.92
CA LYS A 435 19.59 -10.81 -10.12
C LYS A 435 18.79 -10.96 -8.84
N VAL A 436 18.73 -12.18 -8.35
CA VAL A 436 18.16 -12.49 -7.04
C VAL A 436 19.18 -12.09 -5.95
N PRO A 437 18.74 -11.45 -4.84
CA PRO A 437 19.62 -11.18 -3.71
C PRO A 437 20.26 -12.46 -3.17
N ALA A 438 21.59 -12.51 -3.06
CA ALA A 438 22.30 -13.68 -2.58
C ALA A 438 22.18 -13.85 -1.06
N SER A 439 21.96 -12.79 -0.31
CA SER A 439 21.80 -12.80 1.15
C SER A 439 21.04 -11.56 1.62
N LEU A 440 20.45 -11.64 2.82
CA LEU A 440 19.76 -10.55 3.48
C LEU A 440 20.33 -10.35 4.89
N PRO A 441 20.38 -9.12 5.42
CA PRO A 441 20.07 -7.84 4.77
C PRO A 441 21.14 -7.44 3.75
N ILE A 442 20.78 -6.59 2.76
CA ILE A 442 21.73 -6.11 1.75
C ILE A 442 22.61 -5.00 2.33
N HIS A 443 23.93 -5.18 2.25
CA HIS A 443 24.89 -4.19 2.73
C HIS A 443 24.73 -2.84 2.01
N GLY A 444 24.74 -1.74 2.78
CA GLY A 444 24.55 -0.39 2.25
C GLY A 444 23.10 0.06 2.08
N ASN A 445 22.13 -0.83 2.27
CA ASN A 445 20.73 -0.47 2.37
C ASN A 445 20.34 -0.15 3.81
N ARG A 446 19.14 0.43 4.00
CA ARG A 446 18.60 0.68 5.35
C ARG A 446 18.41 -0.65 6.08
N PHE A 447 19.03 -0.75 7.24
CA PHE A 447 18.88 -1.85 8.17
C PHE A 447 18.79 -1.30 9.60
N ASN A 448 17.72 -1.56 10.29
CA ASN A 448 17.47 -1.06 11.62
C ASN A 448 16.83 -2.12 12.51
N ARG A 449 17.17 -2.10 13.77
CA ARG A 449 16.56 -2.86 14.84
C ARG A 449 15.92 -1.87 15.81
N THR A 450 14.61 -1.90 15.97
CA THR A 450 13.88 -0.91 16.76
C THR A 450 12.60 -1.46 17.36
N LYS A 451 12.14 -0.83 18.46
CA LYS A 451 10.87 -1.16 19.13
C LYS A 451 9.69 -0.55 18.38
N GLN A 452 8.55 -1.24 18.35
CA GLN A 452 7.31 -0.73 17.74
C GLN A 452 6.81 0.56 18.40
N THR A 453 7.00 0.72 19.71
CA THR A 453 6.63 1.92 20.48
C THR A 453 7.30 3.18 19.96
N ASN A 454 8.39 3.06 19.21
CA ASN A 454 9.03 4.22 18.59
C ASN A 454 8.19 4.81 17.44
N PHE A 455 7.37 4.01 16.76
CA PHE A 455 6.49 4.49 15.69
C PHE A 455 5.34 5.33 16.23
N GLU A 456 4.86 5.04 17.44
CA GLU A 456 3.79 5.76 18.12
C GLU A 456 4.17 7.20 18.46
N LYS A 457 5.48 7.49 18.59
CA LYS A 457 6.00 8.85 18.85
C LYS A 457 5.84 9.79 17.66
N ILE A 458 5.64 9.26 16.45
CA ILE A 458 5.47 10.04 15.23
C ILE A 458 3.97 10.16 14.92
N PRO A 459 3.44 11.38 14.67
CA PRO A 459 2.03 11.57 14.31
C PRO A 459 1.58 10.69 13.13
N GLY A 460 0.46 9.97 13.31
CA GLY A 460 -0.06 9.02 12.33
C GLY A 460 0.65 7.67 12.36
N THR A 461 1.54 7.45 13.31
CA THR A 461 2.21 6.17 13.61
C THR A 461 2.86 5.53 12.37
N PRO A 462 3.59 6.27 11.51
CA PRO A 462 4.24 5.69 10.34
C PRO A 462 5.35 4.72 10.76
N LEU A 463 5.50 3.61 10.01
CA LEU A 463 6.58 2.65 10.26
C LEU A 463 7.92 3.20 9.74
N ALA A 464 8.34 4.33 10.26
CA ALA A 464 9.57 5.01 9.89
C ALA A 464 10.78 4.42 10.67
N TYR A 465 11.05 3.14 10.47
CA TYR A 465 12.03 2.34 11.20
C TYR A 465 13.48 2.85 11.10
N TRP A 466 13.77 3.74 10.13
CA TRP A 466 15.09 4.32 9.89
C TRP A 466 15.36 5.60 10.69
N VAL A 467 14.39 6.06 11.51
CA VAL A 467 14.53 7.29 12.28
C VAL A 467 15.35 7.04 13.53
N PRO A 468 16.44 7.79 13.74
CA PRO A 468 17.20 7.70 15.00
C PRO A 468 16.34 8.08 16.21
N GLY A 469 16.53 7.40 17.32
CA GLY A 469 15.79 7.65 18.56
C GLY A 469 15.86 9.10 19.06
N SER A 470 16.98 9.79 18.83
CA SER A 470 17.18 11.20 19.17
C SER A 470 16.21 12.14 18.42
N LEU A 471 15.80 11.80 17.19
CA LEU A 471 14.88 12.60 16.40
C LEU A 471 13.41 12.33 16.76
N LEU A 472 13.09 11.19 17.36
CA LEU A 472 11.71 10.87 17.73
C LEU A 472 11.12 11.87 18.74
N ASN A 473 11.95 12.37 19.65
CA ASN A 473 11.54 13.34 20.67
C ASN A 473 11.19 14.73 20.08
N VAL A 474 11.61 15.01 18.85
CA VAL A 474 11.26 16.27 18.17
C VAL A 474 9.77 16.33 17.85
N PHE A 475 9.13 15.18 17.56
CA PHE A 475 7.70 15.09 17.24
C PHE A 475 6.77 15.30 18.45
N SER A 476 7.30 15.29 19.68
CA SER A 476 6.54 15.64 20.89
C SER A 476 6.50 17.14 21.17
N LYS A 477 7.22 17.95 20.40
CA LYS A 477 7.28 19.40 20.52
C LYS A 477 6.12 20.09 19.79
N GLU A 478 6.06 21.42 19.88
CA GLU A 478 5.11 22.26 19.15
C GLU A 478 5.14 21.94 17.63
N LYS A 479 4.01 22.09 16.98
CA LYS A 479 3.81 21.75 15.57
C LYS A 479 3.41 22.99 14.77
N ILE A 480 3.54 22.93 13.46
CA ILE A 480 3.04 24.01 12.59
C ILE A 480 1.56 24.31 12.85
N SER A 481 0.74 23.32 13.21
CA SER A 481 -0.67 23.53 13.57
C SER A 481 -0.90 24.47 14.73
N ASP A 482 0.08 24.65 15.60
CA ASP A 482 -0.02 25.53 16.78
C ASP A 482 0.26 27.00 16.40
N PHE A 483 0.88 27.24 15.25
CA PHE A 483 1.27 28.55 14.73
C PHE A 483 0.53 28.98 13.48
N ALA A 484 -0.08 28.04 12.71
CA ALA A 484 -0.69 28.33 11.43
C ALA A 484 -1.84 27.37 11.10
N PHE A 485 -2.83 27.88 10.38
CA PHE A 485 -3.80 27.04 9.68
C PHE A 485 -3.18 26.56 8.35
N ALA A 486 -3.35 25.28 8.01
CA ALA A 486 -3.05 24.79 6.67
C ALA A 486 -4.22 23.95 6.13
N GLY A 487 -4.62 24.20 4.88
CA GLY A 487 -5.77 23.55 4.27
C GLY A 487 -5.72 23.50 2.74
N ILE A 488 -6.64 22.72 2.19
CA ILE A 488 -6.88 22.67 0.74
C ILE A 488 -7.73 23.86 0.31
N GLY A 489 -7.53 24.32 -0.91
CA GLY A 489 -8.37 25.36 -1.51
C GLY A 489 -9.53 24.80 -2.34
N MET A 490 -10.01 25.64 -3.24
CA MET A 490 -11.18 25.39 -4.08
C MET A 490 -10.95 24.29 -5.12
N ARG A 491 -12.04 23.60 -5.45
CA ARG A 491 -12.17 22.76 -6.64
C ARG A 491 -13.23 23.39 -7.55
N THR A 492 -12.84 23.92 -8.70
CA THR A 492 -13.74 24.61 -9.63
C THR A 492 -14.84 23.72 -10.22
N GLY A 493 -14.64 22.39 -10.20
CA GLY A 493 -15.53 21.45 -10.89
C GLY A 493 -15.40 21.47 -12.42
N ASP A 494 -15.08 22.59 -13.02
CA ASP A 494 -14.87 22.75 -14.47
C ASP A 494 -13.76 23.78 -14.74
N ASN A 495 -12.52 23.29 -14.79
CA ASN A 495 -11.37 24.15 -15.07
C ASN A 495 -11.43 24.80 -16.46
N LYS A 496 -12.00 24.11 -17.47
CA LYS A 496 -12.08 24.67 -18.83
C LYS A 496 -13.00 25.89 -18.89
N ARG A 497 -14.02 25.93 -18.04
CA ARG A 497 -14.96 27.03 -17.95
C ARG A 497 -14.45 28.20 -17.06
N PHE A 498 -13.87 27.86 -15.90
CA PHE A 498 -13.64 28.82 -14.83
C PHE A 498 -12.18 29.28 -14.67
N LEU A 499 -11.22 28.61 -15.28
CA LEU A 499 -9.81 28.99 -15.21
C LEU A 499 -9.29 29.48 -16.58
N ARG A 500 -8.39 30.46 -16.53
CA ARG A 500 -7.63 30.95 -17.67
C ARG A 500 -6.20 31.26 -17.24
N ARG A 501 -5.30 31.34 -18.21
CA ARG A 501 -4.04 32.05 -17.99
C ARG A 501 -4.35 33.55 -17.99
N TRP A 502 -3.60 34.32 -17.23
CA TRP A 502 -3.82 35.76 -17.14
C TRP A 502 -3.75 36.46 -18.53
N SER A 503 -2.91 35.97 -19.44
CA SER A 503 -2.74 36.45 -20.79
C SER A 503 -3.91 36.14 -21.75
N GLU A 504 -4.84 35.26 -21.36
CA GLU A 504 -6.02 34.88 -22.14
C GLU A 504 -7.25 35.75 -21.82
N VAL A 505 -7.15 36.65 -20.86
CA VAL A 505 -8.29 37.44 -20.37
C VAL A 505 -8.09 38.95 -20.56
N CYS A 506 -9.18 39.68 -20.60
CA CYS A 506 -9.13 41.13 -20.69
C CYS A 506 -8.66 41.77 -19.39
N ILE A 507 -7.62 42.57 -19.44
CA ILE A 507 -6.99 43.21 -18.29
C ILE A 507 -7.96 44.17 -17.54
N THR A 508 -8.90 44.79 -18.26
CA THR A 508 -9.89 45.71 -17.68
C THR A 508 -10.89 45.01 -16.77
N ASN A 509 -11.10 43.71 -16.98
CA ASN A 509 -11.98 42.85 -16.16
C ASN A 509 -11.19 41.96 -15.18
N SER A 510 -9.91 42.29 -14.99
CA SER A 510 -8.99 41.52 -14.14
C SER A 510 -8.39 42.45 -13.09
N LYS A 511 -8.18 41.90 -11.87
CA LYS A 511 -7.37 42.56 -10.83
C LYS A 511 -6.29 41.58 -10.38
N LEU A 512 -5.08 41.76 -10.92
CA LEU A 512 -3.97 40.82 -10.80
C LEU A 512 -3.13 41.05 -9.55
N ASN A 513 -3.29 42.19 -8.90
CA ASN A 513 -2.65 42.54 -7.63
C ASN A 513 -3.69 43.09 -6.67
N GLU A 514 -3.58 42.80 -5.38
CA GLU A 514 -4.44 43.33 -4.30
C GLU A 514 -5.96 43.16 -4.59
N ALA A 515 -6.34 42.02 -5.16
CA ALA A 515 -7.76 41.73 -5.37
C ALA A 515 -8.45 41.49 -4.01
N SER A 516 -9.74 41.82 -3.94
CA SER A 516 -10.57 41.65 -2.75
C SER A 516 -11.98 41.19 -3.14
N VAL A 517 -12.78 40.78 -2.17
CA VAL A 517 -14.18 40.42 -2.39
C VAL A 517 -14.95 41.64 -3.00
N GLU A 518 -14.71 42.83 -2.49
CA GLU A 518 -15.36 44.09 -2.95
C GLU A 518 -15.05 44.35 -4.43
N SER A 519 -13.82 44.06 -4.87
CA SER A 519 -13.47 44.25 -6.30
C SER A 519 -14.29 43.33 -7.20
N THR A 520 -14.70 42.17 -6.76
CA THR A 520 -15.54 41.25 -7.57
C THR A 520 -16.96 41.72 -7.76
N PHE A 521 -17.50 42.50 -6.83
CA PHE A 521 -18.81 43.17 -6.96
C PHE A 521 -18.74 44.43 -7.81
N SER A 522 -17.54 44.97 -8.05
CA SER A 522 -17.29 46.13 -8.92
C SER A 522 -17.08 45.73 -10.38
N GLY A 523 -17.42 44.52 -10.79
CA GLY A 523 -17.32 44.03 -12.18
C GLY A 523 -16.02 43.34 -12.52
N ILE A 524 -15.09 43.19 -11.58
CA ILE A 524 -13.87 42.42 -11.77
C ILE A 524 -14.22 40.91 -11.77
N ARG A 525 -13.96 40.28 -12.88
CA ARG A 525 -14.24 38.86 -13.10
C ARG A 525 -13.06 37.96 -12.75
N TRP A 526 -11.86 38.36 -13.15
CA TRP A 526 -10.68 37.50 -13.11
C TRP A 526 -9.76 37.86 -11.95
N ILE A 527 -9.62 36.92 -11.05
CA ILE A 527 -8.85 37.01 -9.79
C ILE A 527 -7.67 36.07 -9.85
N PRO A 528 -6.47 36.43 -9.36
CA PRO A 528 -5.31 35.53 -9.25
C PRO A 528 -5.65 34.20 -8.58
N TYR A 529 -5.20 33.12 -9.23
CA TYR A 529 -5.48 31.76 -8.76
C TYR A 529 -4.23 30.93 -8.60
N ASN A 530 -3.92 30.56 -7.37
CA ASN A 530 -2.77 29.74 -7.07
C ASN A 530 -3.08 28.26 -7.31
N LYS A 531 -2.56 27.70 -8.40
CA LYS A 531 -2.83 26.34 -8.87
C LYS A 531 -1.70 25.35 -8.58
N GLY A 532 -0.59 25.77 -8.03
CA GLY A 532 0.64 24.98 -7.92
C GLY A 532 1.54 25.20 -9.12
N GLY A 533 2.15 24.17 -9.65
CA GLY A 533 3.04 24.24 -10.82
C GLY A 533 4.39 23.56 -10.59
N ASN A 534 5.37 23.93 -11.40
CA ASN A 534 6.71 23.38 -11.40
C ASN A 534 7.47 23.66 -10.08
N TYR A 535 8.60 22.96 -9.90
CA TYR A 535 9.48 23.19 -8.76
C TYR A 535 9.95 24.65 -8.71
N ARG A 536 9.59 25.37 -7.65
CA ARG A 536 10.03 26.74 -7.39
C ARG A 536 9.95 27.03 -5.90
N LYS A 537 11.02 27.54 -5.31
CA LYS A 537 11.06 28.01 -3.92
C LYS A 537 10.78 29.52 -3.85
N TRP A 538 10.32 29.96 -2.74
CA TRP A 538 10.16 31.34 -2.29
C TRP A 538 9.04 32.10 -2.97
N TYR A 539 9.00 32.23 -4.32
CA TYR A 539 7.98 32.97 -5.07
C TYR A 539 7.78 32.42 -6.49
N GLY A 540 6.60 32.63 -7.09
CA GLY A 540 6.29 32.36 -8.50
C GLY A 540 5.22 31.28 -8.73
N ASN A 541 5.07 30.83 -9.97
CA ASN A 541 3.96 30.02 -10.51
C ASN A 541 2.60 30.74 -10.51
N ASN A 542 2.62 32.07 -10.63
CA ASN A 542 1.44 32.93 -10.67
C ASN A 542 1.01 33.11 -12.13
N GLU A 543 0.39 32.09 -12.74
CA GLU A 543 0.01 32.09 -14.17
C GLU A 543 -1.50 32.13 -14.40
N TYR A 544 -2.28 31.67 -13.39
CA TYR A 544 -3.71 31.44 -13.55
C TYR A 544 -4.57 32.52 -12.89
N VAL A 545 -5.73 32.74 -13.49
CA VAL A 545 -6.82 33.52 -12.93
C VAL A 545 -8.10 32.69 -12.93
N VAL A 546 -8.98 32.96 -11.98
CA VAL A 546 -10.28 32.30 -11.83
C VAL A 546 -11.42 33.32 -11.98
N ASN A 547 -12.50 32.86 -12.58
CA ASN A 547 -13.74 33.66 -12.66
C ASN A 547 -14.39 33.69 -11.26
N TRP A 548 -14.26 34.83 -10.57
CA TRP A 548 -14.82 35.05 -9.23
C TRP A 548 -15.76 36.24 -9.16
N LEU A 549 -16.40 36.60 -10.29
CA LEU A 549 -17.37 37.70 -10.35
C LEU A 549 -18.50 37.46 -9.33
N ASN A 550 -18.90 38.54 -8.65
CA ASN A 550 -19.92 38.54 -7.61
C ASN A 550 -19.67 37.45 -6.56
N ASP A 551 -18.47 37.43 -6.00
CA ASP A 551 -18.05 36.46 -4.99
C ASP A 551 -18.20 34.98 -5.47
N GLY A 552 -17.82 34.73 -6.74
CA GLY A 552 -17.82 33.42 -7.32
C GLY A 552 -19.21 32.80 -7.58
N GLN A 553 -20.24 33.61 -7.73
CA GLN A 553 -21.63 33.18 -7.89
C GLN A 553 -21.77 32.07 -8.96
N GLU A 554 -21.14 32.25 -10.12
CA GLU A 554 -21.24 31.29 -11.24
C GLU A 554 -20.64 29.90 -10.88
N ILE A 555 -19.54 29.88 -10.13
CA ILE A 555 -18.93 28.62 -9.63
C ILE A 555 -19.82 27.98 -8.56
N LYS A 556 -20.36 28.79 -7.64
CA LYS A 556 -21.27 28.34 -6.57
C LYS A 556 -22.52 27.72 -7.17
N ASP A 557 -23.14 28.35 -8.15
CA ASP A 557 -24.33 27.83 -8.85
C ASP A 557 -24.04 26.55 -9.64
N ASN A 558 -22.91 26.51 -10.35
CA ASN A 558 -22.49 25.31 -11.06
C ASN A 558 -22.22 24.13 -10.08
N THR A 559 -21.66 24.43 -8.93
CA THR A 559 -21.41 23.43 -7.89
C THR A 559 -22.73 22.87 -7.33
N LYS A 560 -23.69 23.72 -7.00
CA LYS A 560 -25.04 23.30 -6.57
C LYS A 560 -25.75 22.45 -7.63
N LYS A 561 -25.65 22.82 -8.89
CA LYS A 561 -26.22 22.07 -10.02
C LYS A 561 -25.57 20.69 -10.20
N THR A 562 -24.25 20.62 -10.06
CA THR A 562 -23.48 19.39 -10.30
C THR A 562 -23.54 18.41 -9.12
N TYR A 563 -23.69 18.95 -7.90
CA TYR A 563 -23.70 18.21 -6.63
C TYR A 563 -24.88 18.62 -5.77
N PRO A 564 -26.14 18.28 -6.19
CA PRO A 564 -27.36 18.70 -5.47
C PRO A 564 -27.40 18.21 -4.01
N GLU A 565 -26.69 17.12 -3.71
CA GLU A 565 -26.58 16.54 -2.38
C GLU A 565 -25.88 17.44 -1.35
N LEU A 566 -25.14 18.44 -1.80
CA LEU A 566 -24.44 19.40 -0.92
C LEU A 566 -25.40 20.49 -0.36
N GLY A 567 -26.54 20.71 -1.01
CA GLY A 567 -27.46 21.79 -0.63
C GLY A 567 -26.75 23.15 -0.64
N ASP A 568 -26.84 23.88 0.47
CA ASP A 568 -26.19 25.20 0.63
C ASP A 568 -24.78 25.11 1.23
N ASP A 569 -24.36 23.98 1.78
CA ASP A 569 -23.00 23.77 2.27
C ASP A 569 -22.06 23.33 1.13
N LEU A 570 -21.46 24.31 0.47
CA LEU A 570 -20.52 24.07 -0.61
C LEU A 570 -19.08 23.85 -0.13
N GLY A 571 -18.82 23.84 1.18
CA GLY A 571 -17.47 23.77 1.78
C GLY A 571 -16.64 22.56 1.36
N TRP A 572 -17.29 21.46 0.91
CA TRP A 572 -16.57 20.31 0.36
C TRP A 572 -15.90 20.59 -1.01
N LYS A 573 -16.42 21.54 -1.79
CA LYS A 573 -15.87 21.97 -3.10
C LYS A 573 -15.20 23.31 -3.02
N ILE A 574 -15.84 24.28 -2.38
CA ILE A 574 -15.34 25.63 -2.15
C ILE A 574 -14.75 25.69 -0.74
N SER A 575 -13.61 25.00 -0.60
CA SER A 575 -13.04 24.77 0.72
C SER A 575 -12.29 25.99 1.22
N ASN A 576 -12.46 26.28 2.52
CA ASN A 576 -11.68 27.28 3.24
C ASN A 576 -11.80 28.73 2.66
N GLU A 577 -12.98 29.10 2.18
CA GLU A 577 -13.28 30.38 1.55
C GLU A 577 -12.86 31.58 2.40
N LYS A 578 -12.95 31.48 3.74
CA LYS A 578 -12.54 32.52 4.70
C LYS A 578 -11.06 32.92 4.64
N TYR A 579 -10.23 32.12 3.96
CA TYR A 579 -8.80 32.40 3.74
C TYR A 579 -8.48 32.91 2.33
N TYR A 580 -9.49 33.06 1.46
CA TYR A 580 -9.28 33.68 0.14
C TYR A 580 -8.88 35.15 0.31
N PHE A 581 -8.15 35.65 -0.66
CA PHE A 581 -7.60 37.01 -0.71
C PHE A 581 -6.56 37.36 0.36
N ARG A 582 -6.22 36.42 1.26
CA ARG A 582 -5.20 36.63 2.30
C ARG A 582 -3.82 36.20 1.81
N PRO A 583 -2.74 36.91 2.23
CA PRO A 583 -1.39 36.46 1.95
C PRO A 583 -1.10 35.12 2.66
N GLY A 584 -0.25 34.32 2.06
CA GLY A 584 0.03 33.00 2.63
C GLY A 584 1.22 32.29 2.02
N ILE A 585 1.45 31.09 2.50
CA ILE A 585 2.45 30.15 1.99
C ILE A 585 1.74 29.04 1.23
N THR A 586 2.27 28.64 0.09
CA THR A 586 1.71 27.57 -0.75
C THR A 586 2.76 26.58 -1.18
N TRP A 587 2.30 25.38 -1.54
CA TRP A 587 3.12 24.34 -2.16
C TRP A 587 2.31 23.52 -3.16
N THR A 588 2.99 22.86 -4.09
CA THR A 588 2.36 21.92 -5.01
C THR A 588 2.11 20.61 -4.28
N GLY A 589 0.85 20.17 -4.20
CA GLY A 589 0.43 18.99 -3.43
C GLY A 589 1.02 17.67 -3.93
N VAL A 590 1.28 17.54 -5.25
CA VAL A 590 1.86 16.34 -5.87
C VAL A 590 3.15 16.71 -6.59
N THR A 591 4.27 16.17 -6.14
CA THR A 591 5.58 16.41 -6.77
C THR A 591 6.47 15.16 -6.66
N SER A 592 7.16 14.83 -7.74
CA SER A 592 8.17 13.76 -7.76
C SER A 592 9.54 14.23 -7.26
N GLY A 593 9.73 15.55 -7.13
CA GLY A 593 10.98 16.16 -6.67
C GLY A 593 11.00 16.48 -5.18
N THR A 594 11.96 17.30 -4.80
CA THR A 594 12.07 17.84 -3.43
C THR A 594 10.90 18.78 -3.15
N PHE A 595 10.34 18.71 -1.94
CA PHE A 595 9.30 19.64 -1.50
C PHE A 595 9.80 21.09 -1.56
N ASN A 596 8.90 22.01 -1.92
CA ASN A 596 9.19 23.43 -2.03
C ASN A 596 7.94 24.26 -1.67
N ALA A 597 8.16 25.32 -0.94
CA ALA A 597 7.13 26.26 -0.51
C ALA A 597 7.40 27.66 -1.07
N ARG A 598 6.32 28.39 -1.34
CA ARG A 598 6.34 29.74 -1.91
C ARG A 598 5.45 30.65 -1.10
N PHE A 599 5.87 31.90 -0.94
CA PHE A 599 5.01 32.98 -0.49
C PHE A 599 4.18 33.49 -1.67
N TYR A 600 2.93 33.85 -1.41
CA TYR A 600 2.10 34.63 -2.31
C TYR A 600 1.43 35.78 -1.53
N PRO A 601 1.29 36.97 -2.15
CA PRO A 601 0.71 38.16 -1.51
C PRO A 601 -0.82 38.00 -1.35
N ASP A 602 -1.46 39.03 -0.82
CA ASP A 602 -2.91 39.17 -0.82
C ASP A 602 -3.51 39.15 -2.21
N GLY A 603 -4.82 38.98 -2.30
CA GLY A 603 -5.57 38.99 -3.55
C GLY A 603 -5.67 37.66 -4.29
N PHE A 604 -5.18 36.54 -3.74
CA PHE A 604 -5.24 35.23 -4.37
C PHE A 604 -6.36 34.35 -3.80
N ILE A 605 -6.92 33.54 -4.69
CA ILE A 605 -7.68 32.32 -4.35
C ILE A 605 -6.77 31.13 -4.62
N PHE A 606 -6.86 30.06 -3.82
CA PHE A 606 -5.98 28.90 -3.94
C PHE A 606 -6.73 27.60 -4.27
N ASP A 607 -6.06 26.73 -5.01
CA ASP A 607 -6.55 25.45 -5.54
C ASP A 607 -6.40 24.32 -4.52
N SER A 608 -7.16 23.26 -4.70
CA SER A 608 -7.00 22.03 -3.94
C SER A 608 -5.68 21.30 -4.22
N GLY A 609 -5.05 21.55 -5.37
CA GLY A 609 -3.72 21.04 -5.75
C GLY A 609 -2.57 21.93 -5.28
N ALA A 610 -2.88 23.17 -4.84
CA ALA A 610 -1.94 24.11 -4.25
C ALA A 610 -2.45 24.51 -2.85
N ASN A 611 -2.12 23.67 -1.87
CA ASN A 611 -2.55 23.91 -0.49
C ASN A 611 -2.04 25.26 0.02
N GLY A 612 -2.86 25.92 0.88
CA GLY A 612 -2.50 27.18 1.54
C GLY A 612 -2.15 26.96 3.01
N LEU A 613 -1.20 27.77 3.51
CA LEU A 613 -0.85 27.88 4.92
C LEU A 613 -0.90 29.35 5.32
N PHE A 614 -1.58 29.63 6.42
CA PHE A 614 -1.88 30.97 6.91
C PHE A 614 -1.48 31.06 8.37
N PRO A 615 -0.36 31.74 8.70
CA PRO A 615 0.06 31.93 10.07
C PRO A 615 -0.97 32.70 10.90
N PHE A 616 -1.14 32.35 12.17
CA PHE A 616 -2.01 33.07 13.10
C PHE A 616 -1.39 34.41 13.50
N ASP A 617 -0.06 34.46 13.62
CA ASP A 617 0.74 35.67 13.77
C ASP A 617 1.59 35.85 12.51
N ALA A 618 1.46 37.00 11.86
CA ALA A 618 2.20 37.34 10.64
C ALA A 618 3.72 37.28 10.83
N ASN A 619 4.22 37.52 12.02
CA ASN A 619 5.64 37.43 12.36
C ASN A 619 6.22 36.04 12.14
N ASN A 620 5.40 34.98 12.19
CA ASN A 620 5.85 33.62 11.95
C ASN A 620 5.92 33.23 10.47
N THR A 621 5.50 34.10 9.53
CA THR A 621 5.41 33.79 8.11
C THR A 621 6.76 33.39 7.52
N TRP A 622 7.79 34.18 7.81
CA TRP A 622 9.12 34.00 7.22
C TRP A 622 9.87 32.83 7.83
N SER A 623 9.79 32.64 9.14
CA SER A 623 10.39 31.52 9.85
C SER A 623 9.75 30.18 9.44
N ILE A 624 8.42 30.13 9.26
CA ILE A 624 7.73 28.93 8.72
C ILE A 624 8.15 28.67 7.29
N LEU A 625 8.22 29.69 6.41
CA LEU A 625 8.66 29.55 5.02
C LEU A 625 10.12 29.06 4.94
N ALA A 626 11.00 29.59 5.80
CA ALA A 626 12.39 29.13 5.95
C ALA A 626 12.45 27.65 6.30
N PHE A 627 11.72 27.27 7.35
CA PHE A 627 11.68 25.88 7.82
C PHE A 627 11.21 24.92 6.74
N LEU A 628 10.11 25.22 6.07
CA LEU A 628 9.54 24.40 5.00
C LEU A 628 10.49 24.21 3.81
N ASN A 629 11.29 25.23 3.49
CA ASN A 629 12.29 25.19 2.41
C ASN A 629 13.66 24.63 2.84
N SER A 630 13.87 24.39 4.14
CA SER A 630 15.13 23.87 4.68
C SER A 630 15.30 22.38 4.41
N SER A 631 16.54 21.90 4.50
CA SER A 631 16.85 20.46 4.46
C SER A 631 16.24 19.70 5.65
N VAL A 632 16.19 20.33 6.83
CA VAL A 632 15.59 19.75 8.04
C VAL A 632 14.09 19.58 7.88
N GLY A 633 13.37 20.63 7.47
CA GLY A 633 11.92 20.55 7.23
C GLY A 633 11.56 19.50 6.18
N ASN A 634 12.33 19.45 5.08
CA ASN A 634 12.16 18.43 4.04
C ASN A 634 12.45 17.01 4.56
N TYR A 635 13.46 16.82 5.41
CA TYR A 635 13.77 15.53 6.01
C TYR A 635 12.62 15.07 6.93
N LEU A 636 12.16 15.92 7.83
CA LEU A 636 11.04 15.62 8.73
C LEU A 636 9.74 15.35 7.97
N LEU A 637 9.49 16.09 6.88
CA LEU A 637 8.34 15.85 6.03
C LEU A 637 8.37 14.48 5.37
N LYS A 638 9.55 14.04 4.88
CA LYS A 638 9.73 12.70 4.31
C LYS A 638 9.59 11.59 5.34
N LEU A 639 9.82 11.86 6.63
CA LEU A 639 9.55 10.90 7.70
C LEU A 639 8.05 10.70 7.92
N LEU A 640 7.27 11.81 7.89
CA LEU A 640 5.82 11.77 8.02
C LEU A 640 5.15 11.19 6.78
N ASN A 641 5.70 11.48 5.62
CA ASN A 641 5.13 11.06 4.33
C ASN A 641 6.21 10.88 3.26
N PRO A 642 6.66 9.66 3.00
CA PRO A 642 7.63 9.36 1.94
C PRO A 642 7.03 9.34 0.53
N THR A 643 5.71 9.57 0.39
CA THR A 643 5.03 9.56 -0.91
C THR A 643 5.22 10.87 -1.66
N ILE A 644 4.82 10.89 -2.94
CA ILE A 644 4.87 12.09 -3.79
C ILE A 644 3.76 13.12 -3.48
N ASN A 645 2.79 12.78 -2.64
CA ASN A 645 1.64 13.63 -2.34
C ASN A 645 1.77 14.25 -0.94
N THR A 646 2.04 15.54 -0.86
CA THR A 646 2.13 16.30 0.40
C THR A 646 0.85 17.07 0.66
N GLY A 647 -0.03 16.51 1.49
CA GLY A 647 -1.26 17.15 1.93
C GLY A 647 -1.04 18.12 3.10
N SER A 648 -2.04 19.00 3.32
CA SER A 648 -2.03 19.95 4.45
C SER A 648 -1.89 19.31 5.83
N GLY A 649 -2.41 18.08 6.00
CA GLY A 649 -2.26 17.31 7.24
C GLY A 649 -0.80 16.99 7.57
N ASN A 650 0.02 16.64 6.57
CA ASN A 650 1.44 16.38 6.77
C ASN A 650 2.19 17.64 7.24
N ILE A 651 1.89 18.79 6.63
CA ILE A 651 2.50 20.07 7.01
C ILE A 651 2.10 20.48 8.43
N ARG A 652 0.82 20.36 8.78
CA ARG A 652 0.33 20.67 10.15
C ARG A 652 1.02 19.85 11.24
N SER A 653 1.38 18.62 10.92
CA SER A 653 2.00 17.69 11.89
C SER A 653 3.52 17.83 12.00
N LEU A 654 4.15 18.70 11.18
CA LEU A 654 5.59 18.95 11.29
C LEU A 654 5.92 19.65 12.61
N PRO A 655 6.92 19.17 13.37
CA PRO A 655 7.40 19.87 14.54
C PRO A 655 8.04 21.19 14.13
N PHE A 656 7.72 22.26 14.86
CA PHE A 656 8.21 23.62 14.57
C PHE A 656 8.48 24.34 15.88
N LEU A 657 9.68 24.85 16.05
CA LEU A 657 10.13 25.61 17.22
C LEU A 657 10.40 27.05 16.77
N ALA A 658 9.43 27.95 16.96
CA ALA A 658 9.57 29.37 16.59
C ALA A 658 10.78 30.03 17.24
N SER A 659 11.06 29.68 18.52
CA SER A 659 12.21 30.19 19.28
C SER A 659 13.59 29.77 18.72
N SER A 660 13.65 28.82 17.81
CA SER A 660 14.91 28.38 17.18
C SER A 660 15.36 29.28 16.02
N PHE A 661 14.52 30.24 15.62
CA PHE A 661 14.82 31.14 14.51
C PHE A 661 15.29 32.50 15.07
N SER A 662 16.45 32.98 14.59
CA SER A 662 16.98 34.29 14.93
C SER A 662 16.24 35.39 14.14
N SER A 663 16.25 36.62 14.66
CA SER A 663 15.66 37.78 13.97
C SER A 663 16.20 38.02 12.56
N ASN A 664 17.45 37.60 12.29
CA ASN A 664 18.06 37.73 10.96
C ASN A 664 17.46 36.79 9.91
N ILE A 665 16.67 35.75 10.30
CA ILE A 665 16.09 34.81 9.34
C ILE A 665 15.04 35.49 8.48
N ASP A 666 14.28 36.39 9.05
CA ASP A 666 13.21 37.09 8.35
C ASP A 666 13.78 37.94 7.20
N ASP A 667 14.85 38.69 7.42
CA ASP A 667 15.53 39.46 6.38
C ASP A 667 16.08 38.56 5.26
N ILE A 668 16.69 37.42 5.62
CA ILE A 668 17.21 36.45 4.66
C ILE A 668 16.10 35.89 3.78
N VAL A 669 14.96 35.55 4.38
CA VAL A 669 13.82 34.96 3.67
C VAL A 669 13.13 35.99 2.81
N GLN A 670 12.91 37.22 3.30
CA GLN A 670 12.33 38.32 2.53
C GLN A 670 13.20 38.64 1.32
N ASN A 671 14.51 38.74 1.49
CA ASN A 671 15.44 38.91 0.37
C ASN A 671 15.38 37.73 -0.62
N SER A 672 15.23 36.49 -0.14
CA SER A 672 15.08 35.33 -1.02
C SER A 672 13.77 35.36 -1.80
N VAL A 673 12.67 35.83 -1.18
CA VAL A 673 11.38 36.05 -1.84
C VAL A 673 11.51 37.14 -2.90
N SER A 674 12.11 38.31 -2.56
CA SER A 674 12.31 39.42 -3.49
C SER A 674 13.14 39.00 -4.71
N LEU A 675 14.27 38.31 -4.51
CA LEU A 675 15.10 37.78 -5.59
C LEU A 675 14.34 36.79 -6.48
N SER A 676 13.52 35.92 -5.87
CA SER A 676 12.71 34.97 -6.64
C SER A 676 11.55 35.62 -7.37
N GLN A 677 11.03 36.74 -6.86
CA GLN A 677 10.04 37.59 -7.53
C GLN A 677 10.64 38.31 -8.70
N GLU A 678 11.80 38.95 -8.55
CA GLU A 678 12.54 39.58 -9.65
C GLU A 678 12.83 38.58 -10.78
N ASP A 679 13.26 37.33 -10.43
CA ASP A 679 13.45 36.26 -11.41
C ASP A 679 12.13 35.89 -12.12
N TRP A 680 11.04 35.76 -11.36
CA TRP A 680 9.72 35.47 -11.94
C TRP A 680 9.24 36.57 -12.86
N ASP A 681 9.34 37.81 -12.42
CA ASP A 681 8.87 39.00 -13.14
C ASP A 681 9.77 39.36 -14.33
N SER A 682 10.96 38.74 -14.43
CA SER A 682 11.83 38.86 -15.62
C SER A 682 11.39 38.00 -16.80
N CYS A 683 10.38 37.13 -16.61
CA CYS A 683 9.86 36.23 -17.61
C CYS A 683 8.46 36.69 -18.09
N GLU A 684 8.16 36.54 -19.39
CA GLU A 684 6.88 36.89 -20.02
C GLU A 684 5.67 36.10 -19.47
N THR A 685 5.93 35.08 -18.66
CA THR A 685 4.89 34.33 -17.93
C THR A 685 4.31 35.09 -16.75
N SER A 686 4.99 36.12 -16.26
CA SER A 686 4.51 37.02 -15.22
C SER A 686 3.66 38.13 -15.78
N TRP A 687 2.57 38.48 -15.10
CA TRP A 687 1.80 39.69 -15.43
C TRP A 687 2.49 40.99 -15.01
N ASN A 688 3.55 40.94 -14.20
CA ASN A 688 4.38 42.08 -13.85
C ASN A 688 5.60 42.23 -14.77
N PHE A 689 5.72 41.37 -15.81
CA PHE A 689 6.81 41.48 -16.78
C PHE A 689 6.80 42.83 -17.49
N CYS A 690 7.88 43.57 -17.35
CA CYS A 690 8.06 44.87 -18.03
C CYS A 690 9.06 44.80 -19.16
N LYS A 691 10.21 44.12 -18.91
CA LYS A 691 11.29 44.01 -19.91
C LYS A 691 12.28 42.92 -19.50
N VAL A 692 12.99 42.41 -20.47
CA VAL A 692 14.04 41.40 -20.24
C VAL A 692 15.18 42.01 -19.46
N VAL A 693 15.70 41.30 -18.43
CA VAL A 693 16.80 41.78 -17.55
C VAL A 693 18.01 42.26 -18.34
N LEU A 694 18.34 41.58 -19.44
CA LEU A 694 19.44 41.95 -20.30
C LEU A 694 19.31 43.36 -20.88
N THR A 695 18.07 43.82 -21.20
CA THR A 695 17.82 45.16 -21.74
C THR A 695 17.97 46.25 -20.70
N ASN A 696 17.80 45.98 -19.41
CA ASN A 696 18.08 46.89 -18.33
C ASN A 696 19.55 47.27 -18.27
N HIS A 697 20.42 46.24 -18.33
CA HIS A 697 21.86 46.46 -18.29
C HIS A 697 22.43 47.11 -19.55
N ILE A 698 21.77 46.90 -20.70
CA ILE A 698 22.14 47.59 -21.93
C ILE A 698 21.85 49.11 -21.80
N ALA A 699 20.69 49.45 -21.28
CA ALA A 699 20.31 50.84 -21.09
C ALA A 699 21.22 51.57 -20.09
N GLU A 700 21.62 50.90 -18.99
CA GLU A 700 22.51 51.44 -17.97
C GLU A 700 23.92 51.69 -18.51
N HIS A 701 24.42 50.84 -19.43
CA HIS A 701 25.79 50.86 -19.90
C HIS A 701 25.94 51.35 -21.34
N GLN A 702 24.86 51.80 -22.00
CA GLN A 702 24.83 52.31 -23.40
C GLN A 702 25.55 51.40 -24.42
N LYS A 703 25.49 50.08 -24.24
CA LYS A 703 26.13 49.11 -25.11
C LYS A 703 25.11 48.15 -25.71
N SER A 704 25.21 47.92 -27.03
CA SER A 704 24.44 46.90 -27.71
C SER A 704 24.84 45.49 -27.33
N PRO A 705 23.92 44.54 -27.19
CA PRO A 705 24.27 43.13 -26.87
C PRO A 705 25.07 42.52 -28.02
N PRO A 706 26.05 41.67 -27.71
CA PRO A 706 26.83 40.97 -28.71
C PRO A 706 26.00 39.99 -29.53
N THR A 707 26.32 39.88 -30.83
CA THR A 707 25.56 39.05 -31.80
C THR A 707 26.03 37.58 -31.83
N LYS A 708 27.21 37.29 -31.26
CA LYS A 708 27.74 35.91 -31.18
C LYS A 708 27.56 35.32 -29.78
N PHE A 709 27.21 34.06 -29.71
CA PHE A 709 26.93 33.36 -28.45
C PHE A 709 28.07 33.43 -27.41
N LEU A 710 29.33 33.25 -27.83
CA LEU A 710 30.51 33.33 -26.94
C LEU A 710 30.69 34.75 -26.35
N THR A 711 30.49 35.78 -27.18
CA THR A 711 30.55 37.18 -26.73
C THR A 711 29.35 37.61 -25.91
N LEU A 712 28.20 36.92 -26.06
CA LEU A 712 27.04 37.07 -25.19
C LEU A 712 27.33 36.54 -23.78
N VAL A 713 28.03 35.42 -23.67
CA VAL A 713 28.46 34.83 -22.37
C VAL A 713 29.44 35.80 -21.68
N GLU A 714 30.44 36.33 -22.40
CA GLU A 714 31.39 37.29 -21.87
C GLU A 714 30.69 38.61 -21.46
N PHE A 715 29.69 39.06 -22.21
CA PHE A 715 28.87 40.20 -21.85
C PHE A 715 28.08 39.96 -20.59
N CYS A 716 27.42 38.78 -20.46
CA CYS A 716 26.70 38.40 -19.27
C CYS A 716 27.63 38.29 -18.06
N ASP A 717 28.82 37.75 -18.23
CA ASP A 717 29.82 37.67 -17.17
C ASP A 717 30.33 39.04 -16.70
N LYS A 718 30.34 40.02 -17.54
CA LYS A 718 30.85 41.35 -17.23
C LYS A 718 29.77 42.31 -16.67
N TYR A 719 28.56 42.22 -17.17
CA TYR A 719 27.52 43.22 -16.93
C TYR A 719 26.26 42.67 -16.21
N VAL A 720 26.10 41.34 -16.09
CA VAL A 720 24.96 40.73 -15.37
C VAL A 720 25.40 40.39 -13.95
N PRO A 721 24.71 40.84 -12.90
CA PRO A 721 25.04 40.48 -11.52
C PRO A 721 25.14 38.94 -11.29
N ILE A 722 26.06 38.51 -10.45
CA ILE A 722 26.36 37.08 -10.22
C ILE A 722 25.10 36.28 -9.86
N GLN A 723 24.17 36.84 -9.15
CA GLN A 723 22.89 36.23 -8.78
C GLN A 723 22.01 35.88 -10.00
N PHE A 724 22.07 36.69 -11.10
CA PHE A 724 21.32 36.42 -12.33
C PHE A 724 22.09 35.52 -13.31
N ARG A 725 23.43 35.46 -13.23
CA ARG A 725 24.27 34.59 -14.08
C ARG A 725 23.94 33.11 -13.89
N ARG A 726 23.72 32.70 -12.65
CA ARG A 726 23.31 31.31 -12.33
C ARG A 726 21.96 30.95 -12.94
N LEU A 727 21.01 31.86 -13.01
CA LEU A 727 19.68 31.64 -13.57
C LEU A 727 19.69 31.49 -15.10
N ILE A 728 20.50 32.26 -15.81
CA ILE A 728 20.67 32.19 -17.27
C ILE A 728 21.33 30.86 -17.68
N PHE A 729 22.33 30.39 -16.94
CA PHE A 729 23.04 29.12 -17.22
C PHE A 729 22.25 27.87 -16.82
N TYR A 730 21.55 27.88 -15.67
CA TYR A 730 20.77 26.72 -15.21
C TYR A 730 19.45 26.54 -15.98
N GLY A 731 18.86 27.60 -16.51
CA GLY A 731 17.64 27.54 -17.34
C GLY A 731 17.86 26.84 -18.70
N LYS A 732 19.09 26.79 -19.22
CA LYS A 732 19.43 26.07 -20.47
C LYS A 732 19.86 24.62 -20.27
N LEU A 733 20.43 24.26 -19.12
CA LEU A 733 20.87 22.88 -18.83
C LEU A 733 19.73 21.92 -18.44
N SER A 734 18.59 22.44 -18.04
CA SER A 734 17.40 21.61 -17.73
C SER A 734 16.59 21.18 -18.97
N LYS A 735 16.90 21.72 -20.17
CA LYS A 735 16.23 21.32 -21.44
C LYS A 735 17.00 20.26 -22.25
N THR A 736 18.16 19.79 -21.77
CA THR A 736 19.00 18.80 -22.45
C THR A 736 19.34 17.60 -21.58
N ARG A 737 18.47 17.21 -20.68
CA ARG A 737 18.50 15.87 -20.03
C ARG A 737 17.11 15.30 -19.89
#